data_931b8aad2b15e1d6cbc5b32872e4e326
#
_entry.id   931b8aad2b15e1d6cbc5b32872e4e326
#
_cell.length_a   1.000
_cell.length_b   1.000
_cell.length_c   1.000
_cell.angle_alpha   90.00
_cell.angle_beta   90.00
_cell.angle_gamma   90.00
#
_symmetry.space_group_name_H-M   'P 1'
#
loop_
_entity.id
_entity.type
_entity.pdbx_description
1 polymer ?
#
loop_
_entity_poly.entity_id
_entity_poly.type
_entity_poly.pdbx_seq_one_letter_code
_entity_poly.pdbx_strand_id
1 'polypeptide(L)'
;MDGFTETSFPRPQTATREANAPSVVVATVRADVDQKAHDKAAASNDADDASRTLSARLANGVNNALGAKFYALGRLSASYPWRVIAASLTFALILAVGLGVPGLKNENRSEKLWVPTNTQAQSDKAYVDTYYGSETRFAQVILKSKTAGENILTPAGFTALNTLITAVRAAKITWEGSAYTYSDHCYRTGAECYETNVLSPFASAAGWDTQAEIDAALSASPIINQDGSKMYLEAVAGGLTFNSASAPTGAVALSATFLFKNNEELVKGDMVDDKGDAFDTELIKIFADAPAGFETSYVTDRSFGDEFGGAISSDLLKLQIALFLILAYAATTLSKWNLGCVGSRVGVTCAGIVSIGMAIASSYGLCAYFGLFFSPLMNVLPFLLLGIGVDDMFVIVNAYDNEVSRDPVERMAQSLRSSGMSITVTSLTDVVAFLIGSSTSLPALRNFCFYAAFGIFFDYLYQVTFFTAFLSLDERRKANNKGDCFFCLDCPPQACCQCCAPHKSEKSFMQRGMGRLGSGLRHRAVKFFVLIFFTSITAAGIAGCVKMEVDADVNNFIPDGSYLKDWFSDLDTYFTESGDSVELYSKSTLNLAADDSELRAATAAFKANDFIIGSTVRSWVDDFYTYRTGLGNVNSANYVSTLNTWLAGAGSRYLNDVVFDSKTSPTSIMTTRVHGNHIKVTKSKQSVTSMDSLRTDIAAVSGNDDGEIFAYGRSWLDYEQYKTIDSEAIRNISVTLAACLVIITILIVDPKTVFAVFLALAMIFVNIVGYMHFWGLTIDSVTVIMLVIALGLAVDYSAHIGRAYLEKRGTPDERIVRTLEDMGVAVWNGALSTFMAVIILGSSSSYVFLTFFKQLFLCITLGLAHGLIFLPVLLSLLKPAPYAEAR
;
A
#
# COMPACT_ATOMS: atom_id res chain seq x y z
N MET A 1 -36.13 62.78 -50.02
CA MET A 1 -36.03 64.13 -49.50
C MET A 1 -34.69 64.15 -48.84
N ASP A 2 -33.70 64.57 -49.59
CA ASP A 2 -32.90 65.78 -49.51
C ASP A 2 -31.96 65.72 -48.28
N GLY A 3 -30.74 65.90 -48.35
CA GLY A 3 -29.83 66.38 -49.40
C GLY A 3 -28.55 66.85 -48.71
N PHE A 4 -27.46 66.83 -49.51
CA PHE A 4 -26.22 67.67 -49.39
C PHE A 4 -25.32 67.49 -48.22
N THR A 5 -23.97 67.47 -48.32
CA THR A 5 -23.01 67.89 -49.37
C THR A 5 -21.67 67.30 -49.07
N GLU A 6 -20.89 67.01 -50.19
CA GLU A 6 -19.43 66.77 -50.26
C GLU A 6 -18.68 68.03 -49.80
N THR A 7 -17.50 67.81 -49.12
CA THR A 7 -16.40 68.75 -49.27
C THR A 7 -15.11 67.94 -49.46
N SER A 8 -14.58 68.06 -50.66
CA SER A 8 -13.29 67.67 -51.21
C SER A 8 -12.15 68.49 -50.60
N PHE A 9 -11.02 67.93 -50.28
CA PHE A 9 -9.73 68.57 -50.20
C PHE A 9 -8.64 67.77 -50.88
N PRO A 10 -7.56 68.42 -51.45
CA PRO A 10 -6.93 68.02 -52.70
C PRO A 10 -5.66 67.12 -52.52
N ARG A 11 -5.38 66.37 -53.59
CA ARG A 11 -4.09 65.67 -53.79
C ARG A 11 -2.98 66.72 -54.09
N PRO A 12 -1.72 66.58 -53.62
CA PRO A 12 -0.54 67.14 -54.22
C PRO A 12 0.08 66.25 -55.25
N GLN A 13 0.60 66.86 -56.26
CA GLN A 13 1.17 66.37 -57.50
C GLN A 13 2.45 65.55 -57.31
N THR A 14 2.62 64.64 -58.22
CA THR A 14 3.82 63.93 -58.67
C THR A 14 4.99 64.84 -58.98
N ALA A 15 6.16 64.53 -58.35
CA ALA A 15 7.46 64.94 -58.88
C ALA A 15 8.36 63.72 -59.07
N THR A 16 8.53 63.32 -60.30
CA THR A 16 9.51 62.37 -60.75
C THR A 16 10.93 62.89 -60.49
N ARG A 17 11.74 62.08 -59.80
CA ARG A 17 13.17 62.20 -59.91
C ARG A 17 13.77 60.79 -59.85
N GLU A 18 14.34 60.36 -60.96
CA GLU A 18 15.25 59.25 -61.12
C GLU A 18 16.44 59.44 -60.17
N ALA A 19 16.73 58.38 -59.42
CA ALA A 19 18.04 58.22 -58.82
C ALA A 19 18.37 56.73 -58.69
N ASN A 20 19.38 56.36 -59.38
CA ASN A 20 20.07 55.10 -59.55
C ASN A 20 20.17 54.23 -58.29
N ALA A 21 20.05 52.91 -58.49
CA ALA A 21 20.31 51.85 -57.62
C ALA A 21 21.72 51.83 -56.97
N PRO A 22 21.78 51.45 -55.67
CA PRO A 22 22.64 50.37 -55.26
C PRO A 22 21.98 49.50 -54.18
N SER A 23 20.93 48.76 -54.55
CA SER A 23 20.27 47.84 -53.57
C SER A 23 20.60 46.36 -53.77
N VAL A 24 21.30 46.00 -54.87
CA VAL A 24 21.64 44.58 -55.12
C VAL A 24 22.95 44.16 -54.45
N VAL A 25 23.90 45.08 -54.28
CA VAL A 25 25.22 44.76 -53.69
C VAL A 25 25.16 44.65 -52.17
N VAL A 26 24.26 45.39 -51.51
CA VAL A 26 24.11 45.31 -50.05
C VAL A 26 23.36 44.06 -49.58
N ALA A 27 22.44 43.53 -50.43
CA ALA A 27 21.73 42.28 -50.12
C ALA A 27 22.63 41.07 -50.29
N THR A 28 23.49 41.03 -51.33
CA THR A 28 24.45 39.93 -51.52
C THR A 28 25.57 39.91 -50.48
N VAL A 29 26.07 41.08 -50.07
CA VAL A 29 27.10 41.19 -49.01
C VAL A 29 26.52 40.82 -47.62
N ARG A 30 25.27 41.15 -47.36
CA ARG A 30 24.60 40.69 -46.10
C ARG A 30 24.33 39.18 -46.09
N ALA A 31 23.88 38.60 -47.22
CA ALA A 31 23.70 37.15 -47.32
C ALA A 31 25.03 36.39 -47.20
N ASP A 32 26.12 36.91 -47.76
CA ASP A 32 27.46 36.30 -47.68
C ASP A 32 28.10 36.48 -46.29
N VAL A 33 27.80 37.56 -45.57
CA VAL A 33 28.25 37.77 -44.17
C VAL A 33 27.46 36.90 -43.21
N ASP A 34 26.14 36.75 -43.42
CA ASP A 34 25.28 35.84 -42.64
C ASP A 34 25.62 34.39 -42.92
N GLN A 35 25.95 34.04 -44.19
CA GLN A 35 26.36 32.68 -44.54
C GLN A 35 27.74 32.33 -44.01
N LYS A 36 28.70 33.24 -44.06
CA LYS A 36 30.02 33.05 -43.43
C LYS A 36 29.98 33.08 -41.90
N ALA A 37 29.06 33.81 -41.30
CA ALA A 37 28.80 33.72 -39.85
C ALA A 37 28.15 32.36 -39.48
N HIS A 38 27.27 31.87 -40.32
CA HIS A 38 26.65 30.54 -40.15
C HIS A 38 27.66 29.39 -40.34
N ASP A 39 28.51 29.49 -41.39
CA ASP A 39 29.55 28.49 -41.65
C ASP A 39 30.68 28.51 -40.63
N LYS A 40 31.00 29.70 -40.10
CA LYS A 40 31.95 29.83 -38.97
C LYS A 40 31.37 29.33 -37.64
N ALA A 41 30.08 29.50 -37.42
CA ALA A 41 29.35 28.91 -36.30
C ALA A 41 29.22 27.38 -36.44
N ALA A 42 29.00 26.87 -37.63
CA ALA A 42 28.99 25.43 -37.92
C ALA A 42 30.38 24.80 -37.72
N ALA A 43 31.43 25.41 -38.27
CA ALA A 43 32.81 24.94 -38.14
C ALA A 43 33.34 25.04 -36.68
N SER A 44 32.89 26.02 -35.87
CA SER A 44 33.21 26.10 -34.46
C SER A 44 32.45 25.04 -33.64
N ASN A 45 31.26 24.64 -34.08
CA ASN A 45 30.50 23.56 -33.47
C ASN A 45 31.11 22.18 -33.69
N ASP A 46 31.61 21.92 -34.94
CA ASP A 46 32.30 20.68 -35.26
C ASP A 46 33.65 20.51 -34.52
N ALA A 47 34.39 21.60 -34.34
CA ALA A 47 35.62 21.59 -33.57
C ALA A 47 35.38 21.43 -32.06
N ASP A 48 34.28 22.01 -31.52
CA ASP A 48 33.84 21.84 -30.15
C ASP A 48 33.28 20.43 -29.89
N ASP A 49 32.62 19.81 -30.87
CA ASP A 49 32.11 18.44 -30.79
C ASP A 49 33.21 17.37 -30.82
N ALA A 50 34.31 17.64 -31.54
CA ALA A 50 35.46 16.74 -31.57
C ALA A 50 36.23 16.63 -30.23
N SER A 51 36.15 17.65 -29.40
CA SER A 51 36.80 17.71 -28.08
C SER A 51 35.94 17.16 -26.94
N ARG A 52 34.66 16.83 -27.15
CA ARG A 52 33.72 16.39 -26.14
C ARG A 52 33.89 14.92 -25.79
N THR A 53 33.77 14.61 -24.50
CA THR A 53 33.72 13.23 -24.00
C THR A 53 32.53 12.46 -24.63
N LEU A 54 32.65 11.16 -24.78
CA LEU A 54 31.58 10.27 -25.29
C LEU A 54 30.25 10.51 -24.56
N SER A 55 30.30 10.69 -23.24
CA SER A 55 29.13 11.00 -22.43
C SER A 55 28.42 12.30 -22.83
N ALA A 56 29.18 13.38 -23.14
CA ALA A 56 28.58 14.63 -23.58
C ALA A 56 27.90 14.53 -24.95
N ARG A 57 28.43 13.71 -25.87
CA ARG A 57 27.78 13.45 -27.15
C ARG A 57 26.51 12.64 -27.01
N LEU A 58 26.50 11.60 -26.16
CA LEU A 58 25.31 10.80 -25.86
C LEU A 58 24.22 11.64 -25.18
N ALA A 59 24.61 12.49 -24.20
CA ALA A 59 23.67 13.39 -23.52
C ALA A 59 22.96 14.31 -24.49
N ASN A 60 23.75 14.95 -25.38
CA ASN A 60 23.19 15.83 -26.42
C ASN A 60 22.30 15.05 -27.39
N GLY A 61 22.66 13.83 -27.77
CA GLY A 61 21.85 12.96 -28.61
C GLY A 61 20.48 12.66 -28.01
N VAL A 62 20.45 12.19 -26.79
CA VAL A 62 19.22 11.88 -26.03
C VAL A 62 18.37 13.14 -25.84
N ASN A 63 18.97 14.23 -25.34
CA ASN A 63 18.27 15.48 -25.10
C ASN A 63 17.66 16.07 -26.39
N ASN A 64 18.37 16.00 -27.52
CA ASN A 64 17.86 16.50 -28.79
C ASN A 64 16.75 15.64 -29.34
N ALA A 65 16.86 14.31 -29.26
CA ALA A 65 15.85 13.39 -29.80
C ALA A 65 14.54 13.45 -29.01
N LEU A 66 14.59 13.37 -27.67
CA LEU A 66 13.41 13.48 -26.81
C LEU A 66 12.87 14.92 -26.78
N GLY A 67 13.75 15.90 -26.66
CA GLY A 67 13.36 17.31 -26.66
C GLY A 67 12.64 17.73 -27.94
N ALA A 68 13.02 17.19 -29.13
CA ALA A 68 12.31 17.43 -30.38
C ALA A 68 10.88 16.86 -30.37
N LYS A 69 10.66 15.69 -29.73
CA LYS A 69 9.32 15.11 -29.58
C LYS A 69 8.45 15.95 -28.67
N PHE A 70 8.99 16.38 -27.52
CA PHE A 70 8.26 17.26 -26.57
C PHE A 70 7.98 18.63 -27.19
N TYR A 71 8.91 19.19 -27.96
CA TYR A 71 8.67 20.41 -28.72
C TYR A 71 7.51 20.26 -29.69
N ALA A 72 7.48 19.16 -30.45
CA ALA A 72 6.38 18.89 -31.40
C ALA A 72 5.04 18.70 -30.65
N LEU A 73 5.04 18.00 -29.52
CA LEU A 73 3.85 17.79 -28.66
C LEU A 73 3.34 19.11 -28.08
N GLY A 74 4.25 19.96 -27.53
CA GLY A 74 3.89 21.28 -27.01
C GLY A 74 3.31 22.20 -28.09
N ARG A 75 3.91 22.17 -29.31
CA ARG A 75 3.38 22.89 -30.47
C ARG A 75 2.00 22.39 -30.89
N LEU A 76 1.78 21.07 -30.87
CA LEU A 76 0.47 20.46 -31.17
C LEU A 76 -0.57 20.89 -30.16
N SER A 77 -0.27 20.77 -28.86
CA SER A 77 -1.16 21.11 -27.74
C SER A 77 -1.53 22.60 -27.77
N ALA A 78 -0.58 23.47 -28.09
CA ALA A 78 -0.84 24.90 -28.18
C ALA A 78 -1.56 25.31 -29.51
N SER A 79 -1.32 24.62 -30.61
CA SER A 79 -1.98 24.94 -31.87
C SER A 79 -3.44 24.47 -31.91
N TYR A 80 -3.74 23.28 -31.36
CA TYR A 80 -5.06 22.65 -31.40
C TYR A 80 -5.58 22.24 -30.01
N PRO A 81 -5.65 23.17 -29.02
CA PRO A 81 -5.88 22.80 -27.62
C PRO A 81 -7.21 22.05 -27.41
N TRP A 82 -8.30 22.46 -28.03
CA TRP A 82 -9.60 21.79 -27.91
C TRP A 82 -9.61 20.35 -28.43
N ARG A 83 -8.84 20.08 -29.51
CA ARG A 83 -8.73 18.72 -30.05
C ARG A 83 -7.94 17.81 -29.11
N VAL A 84 -6.87 18.33 -28.52
CA VAL A 84 -6.05 17.57 -27.55
C VAL A 84 -6.85 17.31 -26.27
N ILE A 85 -7.56 18.30 -25.74
CA ILE A 85 -8.45 18.14 -24.58
C ILE A 85 -9.52 17.08 -24.86
N ALA A 86 -10.22 17.18 -26.01
CA ALA A 86 -11.26 16.21 -26.36
C ALA A 86 -10.71 14.80 -26.53
N ALA A 87 -9.55 14.64 -27.16
CA ALA A 87 -8.90 13.33 -27.32
C ALA A 87 -8.50 12.73 -25.96
N SER A 88 -7.90 13.51 -25.06
CA SER A 88 -7.52 13.06 -23.72
C SER A 88 -8.73 12.66 -22.88
N LEU A 89 -9.80 13.46 -22.91
CA LEU A 89 -11.06 13.15 -22.21
C LEU A 89 -11.71 11.88 -22.76
N THR A 90 -11.77 11.73 -24.08
CA THR A 90 -12.34 10.53 -24.71
C THR A 90 -11.54 9.29 -24.32
N PHE A 91 -10.20 9.37 -24.34
CA PHE A 91 -9.33 8.27 -23.95
C PHE A 91 -9.52 7.90 -22.47
N ALA A 92 -9.58 8.89 -21.57
CA ALA A 92 -9.85 8.66 -20.16
C ALA A 92 -11.22 8.01 -19.94
N LEU A 93 -12.27 8.47 -20.64
CA LEU A 93 -13.61 7.90 -20.56
C LEU A 93 -13.66 6.44 -21.02
N ILE A 94 -12.96 6.10 -22.13
CA ILE A 94 -12.88 4.71 -22.59
C ILE A 94 -12.30 3.79 -21.51
N LEU A 95 -11.21 4.23 -20.87
CA LEU A 95 -10.60 3.45 -19.81
C LEU A 95 -11.51 3.39 -18.55
N ALA A 96 -12.13 4.51 -18.19
CA ALA A 96 -13.01 4.60 -17.03
C ALA A 96 -14.29 3.73 -17.14
N VAL A 97 -14.70 3.32 -18.35
CA VAL A 97 -15.80 2.35 -18.54
C VAL A 97 -15.53 1.05 -17.80
N GLY A 98 -14.26 0.65 -17.62
CA GLY A 98 -13.88 -0.52 -16.83
C GLY A 98 -14.37 -0.50 -15.38
N LEU A 99 -14.59 0.70 -14.80
CA LEU A 99 -15.17 0.85 -13.46
C LEU A 99 -16.63 0.35 -13.39
N GLY A 100 -17.36 0.41 -14.50
CA GLY A 100 -18.74 -0.08 -14.59
C GLY A 100 -18.86 -1.48 -15.17
N VAL A 101 -18.01 -1.80 -16.16
CA VAL A 101 -18.02 -3.09 -16.88
C VAL A 101 -16.57 -3.48 -17.21
N PRO A 102 -15.96 -4.48 -16.57
CA PRO A 102 -16.53 -5.51 -15.66
C PRO A 102 -16.81 -5.05 -14.23
N GLY A 103 -16.37 -3.83 -13.85
CA GLY A 103 -16.47 -3.32 -12.48
C GLY A 103 -15.28 -3.74 -11.60
N LEU A 104 -15.14 -3.07 -10.46
CA LEU A 104 -14.12 -3.41 -9.47
C LEU A 104 -14.55 -4.63 -8.67
N LYS A 105 -13.64 -5.59 -8.54
CA LYS A 105 -13.80 -6.73 -7.64
C LYS A 105 -13.19 -6.37 -6.29
N ASN A 106 -14.02 -6.15 -5.29
CA ASN A 106 -13.56 -5.84 -3.94
C ASN A 106 -13.08 -7.11 -3.23
N GLU A 107 -11.92 -7.03 -2.57
CA GLU A 107 -11.37 -8.10 -1.75
C GLU A 107 -10.89 -7.53 -0.42
N ASN A 108 -11.46 -8.03 0.70
CA ASN A 108 -11.17 -7.58 2.05
C ASN A 108 -10.63 -8.71 2.95
N ARG A 109 -10.67 -9.97 2.49
CA ARG A 109 -10.22 -11.13 3.27
C ARG A 109 -8.71 -11.11 3.45
N SER A 110 -8.25 -11.21 4.69
CA SER A 110 -6.83 -11.17 5.05
C SER A 110 -6.02 -12.20 4.27
N GLU A 111 -6.50 -13.45 4.20
CA GLU A 111 -5.78 -14.53 3.51
C GLU A 111 -5.57 -14.28 2.01
N LYS A 112 -6.51 -13.58 1.33
CA LYS A 112 -6.41 -13.22 -0.09
C LYS A 112 -5.50 -12.01 -0.33
N LEU A 113 -5.35 -11.17 0.67
CA LEU A 113 -4.58 -9.92 0.58
C LEU A 113 -3.11 -10.13 0.91
N TRP A 114 -2.83 -10.84 2.01
CA TRP A 114 -1.52 -10.82 2.65
C TRP A 114 -0.74 -12.13 2.55
N VAL A 115 -1.42 -13.26 2.28
CA VAL A 115 -0.72 -14.54 2.15
C VAL A 115 0.01 -14.62 0.80
N PRO A 116 1.34 -14.90 0.81
CA PRO A 116 2.12 -15.01 -0.41
C PRO A 116 1.61 -16.15 -1.30
N THR A 117 1.57 -15.93 -2.62
CA THR A 117 1.14 -16.95 -3.57
C THR A 117 2.17 -18.09 -3.70
N ASN A 118 1.68 -19.32 -3.92
CA ASN A 118 2.49 -20.53 -4.14
C ASN A 118 3.35 -20.96 -2.94
N THR A 119 2.89 -20.72 -1.72
CA THR A 119 3.52 -21.22 -0.50
C THR A 119 3.13 -22.66 -0.20
N GLN A 120 3.93 -23.32 0.64
CA GLN A 120 3.60 -24.66 1.13
C GLN A 120 2.30 -24.65 1.92
N ALA A 121 2.10 -23.66 2.81
CA ALA A 121 0.87 -23.55 3.60
C ALA A 121 -0.39 -23.45 2.73
N GLN A 122 -0.34 -22.75 1.57
CA GLN A 122 -1.47 -22.72 0.64
C GLN A 122 -1.72 -24.08 -0.03
N SER A 123 -0.67 -24.81 -0.37
CA SER A 123 -0.79 -26.16 -0.93
C SER A 123 -1.37 -27.14 0.09
N ASP A 124 -0.91 -27.04 1.34
CA ASP A 124 -1.41 -27.85 2.46
C ASP A 124 -2.86 -27.51 2.75
N LYS A 125 -3.24 -26.21 2.78
CA LYS A 125 -4.62 -25.75 2.89
C LYS A 125 -5.50 -26.34 1.80
N ALA A 126 -5.08 -26.25 0.55
CA ALA A 126 -5.87 -26.78 -0.58
C ALA A 126 -6.11 -28.28 -0.48
N TYR A 127 -5.14 -29.04 0.06
CA TYR A 127 -5.33 -30.45 0.37
C TYR A 127 -6.36 -30.65 1.49
N VAL A 128 -6.23 -29.93 2.58
CA VAL A 128 -7.15 -29.99 3.72
C VAL A 128 -8.58 -29.65 3.29
N ASP A 129 -8.75 -28.56 2.54
CA ASP A 129 -10.07 -28.13 2.04
C ASP A 129 -10.72 -29.18 1.12
N THR A 130 -9.92 -29.95 0.38
CA THR A 130 -10.44 -31.02 -0.51
C THR A 130 -11.10 -32.15 0.26
N TYR A 131 -10.57 -32.51 1.42
CA TYR A 131 -11.05 -33.71 2.15
C TYR A 131 -11.92 -33.38 3.37
N TYR A 132 -11.65 -32.25 4.04
CA TYR A 132 -12.38 -31.82 5.25
C TYR A 132 -13.40 -30.72 4.94
N GLY A 133 -13.43 -30.22 3.70
CA GLY A 133 -14.25 -29.08 3.28
C GLY A 133 -13.57 -27.75 3.54
N SER A 134 -14.12 -26.68 2.96
CA SER A 134 -13.69 -25.34 3.30
C SER A 134 -13.80 -25.14 4.80
N GLU A 135 -12.81 -24.47 5.37
CA GLU A 135 -12.72 -24.25 6.82
C GLU A 135 -14.04 -23.79 7.41
N THR A 136 -14.28 -24.22 8.66
CA THR A 136 -15.43 -23.73 9.42
C THR A 136 -15.21 -22.26 9.74
N ARG A 137 -16.27 -21.47 9.68
CA ARG A 137 -16.30 -20.14 10.26
C ARG A 137 -16.29 -20.24 11.78
N PHE A 138 -15.67 -19.31 12.44
CA PHE A 138 -15.66 -19.28 13.91
C PHE A 138 -16.13 -17.92 14.43
N ALA A 139 -16.74 -17.96 15.61
CA ALA A 139 -16.99 -16.79 16.41
C ALA A 139 -16.59 -17.07 17.86
N GLN A 140 -15.96 -16.12 18.50
CA GLN A 140 -15.57 -16.21 19.88
C GLN A 140 -15.94 -14.95 20.64
N VAL A 141 -16.44 -15.12 21.85
CA VAL A 141 -16.67 -14.03 22.81
C VAL A 141 -15.90 -14.29 24.10
N ILE A 142 -15.23 -13.27 24.60
CA ILE A 142 -14.57 -13.25 25.91
C ILE A 142 -15.39 -12.36 26.82
N LEU A 143 -15.82 -12.89 27.95
CA LEU A 143 -16.57 -12.21 29.01
C LEU A 143 -15.61 -11.89 30.15
N LYS A 144 -15.60 -10.64 30.65
CA LYS A 144 -14.83 -10.19 31.80
C LYS A 144 -15.66 -9.26 32.67
N SER A 145 -15.32 -9.13 33.97
CA SER A 145 -15.97 -8.14 34.81
C SER A 145 -15.55 -6.72 34.43
N LYS A 146 -16.46 -5.75 34.58
CA LYS A 146 -16.12 -4.31 34.52
C LYS A 146 -15.10 -3.89 35.59
N THR A 147 -14.99 -4.64 36.71
CA THR A 147 -13.98 -4.43 37.72
C THR A 147 -12.72 -5.23 37.37
N ALA A 148 -11.65 -4.56 37.04
CA ALA A 148 -10.41 -5.19 36.62
C ALA A 148 -9.89 -6.19 37.67
N GLY A 149 -9.58 -7.42 37.22
CA GLY A 149 -9.04 -8.49 38.08
C GLY A 149 -10.05 -9.16 38.98
N GLU A 150 -11.35 -8.85 38.89
CA GLU A 150 -12.39 -9.52 39.63
C GLU A 150 -12.57 -10.97 39.18
N ASN A 151 -12.74 -11.89 40.15
CA ASN A 151 -12.98 -13.29 39.83
C ASN A 151 -14.38 -13.48 39.25
N ILE A 152 -14.45 -14.02 38.04
CA ILE A 152 -15.72 -14.34 37.35
C ILE A 152 -16.02 -15.83 37.28
N LEU A 153 -15.19 -16.70 37.87
CA LEU A 153 -15.47 -18.13 38.05
C LEU A 153 -16.49 -18.32 39.18
N THR A 154 -17.66 -17.73 39.01
CA THR A 154 -18.73 -17.57 39.99
C THR A 154 -20.07 -17.85 39.34
N PRO A 155 -21.14 -18.16 40.16
CA PRO A 155 -22.50 -18.32 39.67
C PRO A 155 -22.98 -17.14 38.80
N ALA A 156 -22.63 -15.92 39.19
CA ALA A 156 -22.98 -14.72 38.41
C ALA A 156 -22.28 -14.67 37.04
N GLY A 157 -20.97 -14.97 36.99
CA GLY A 157 -20.21 -15.04 35.75
C GLY A 157 -20.72 -16.15 34.80
N PHE A 158 -21.04 -17.33 35.35
CA PHE A 158 -21.61 -18.44 34.59
C PHE A 158 -23.01 -18.12 34.05
N THR A 159 -23.85 -17.46 34.84
CA THR A 159 -25.18 -17.00 34.40
C THR A 159 -25.05 -15.94 33.28
N ALA A 160 -24.12 -15.02 33.42
CA ALA A 160 -23.85 -14.02 32.38
C ALA A 160 -23.38 -14.67 31.07
N LEU A 161 -22.44 -15.62 31.15
CA LEU A 161 -21.97 -16.36 29.95
C LEU A 161 -23.09 -17.18 29.32
N ASN A 162 -23.89 -17.87 30.14
CA ASN A 162 -25.06 -18.65 29.66
C ASN A 162 -26.10 -17.74 28.97
N THR A 163 -26.26 -16.51 29.43
CA THR A 163 -27.15 -15.54 28.78
C THR A 163 -26.69 -15.24 27.36
N LEU A 164 -25.40 -15.01 27.15
CA LEU A 164 -24.81 -14.79 25.83
C LEU A 164 -24.95 -16.06 24.95
N ILE A 165 -24.61 -17.23 25.46
CA ILE A 165 -24.73 -18.49 24.71
C ILE A 165 -26.18 -18.73 24.29
N THR A 166 -27.14 -18.47 25.20
CA THR A 166 -28.57 -18.62 24.91
C THR A 166 -29.02 -17.64 23.82
N ALA A 167 -28.52 -16.39 23.86
CA ALA A 167 -28.81 -15.41 22.81
C ALA A 167 -28.23 -15.84 21.46
N VAL A 168 -27.02 -16.40 21.40
CA VAL A 168 -26.42 -16.95 20.17
C VAL A 168 -27.25 -18.12 19.64
N ARG A 169 -27.68 -19.05 20.49
CA ARG A 169 -28.54 -20.19 20.09
C ARG A 169 -29.90 -19.73 19.56
N ALA A 170 -30.40 -18.57 20.00
CA ALA A 170 -31.64 -17.96 19.53
C ALA A 170 -31.45 -17.08 18.27
N ALA A 171 -30.21 -16.87 17.84
CA ALA A 171 -29.89 -16.04 16.68
C ALA A 171 -30.55 -16.56 15.39
N LYS A 172 -31.07 -15.63 14.61
CA LYS A 172 -31.72 -15.92 13.32
C LYS A 172 -31.61 -14.71 12.40
N ILE A 173 -31.46 -14.97 11.12
CA ILE A 173 -31.53 -13.98 10.07
C ILE A 173 -32.64 -14.32 9.07
N THR A 174 -33.06 -13.34 8.28
CA THR A 174 -33.95 -13.62 7.12
C THR A 174 -33.08 -13.67 5.88
N TRP A 175 -33.00 -14.81 5.24
CA TRP A 175 -32.23 -15.00 4.00
C TRP A 175 -33.15 -15.47 2.89
N GLU A 176 -33.18 -14.76 1.77
CA GLU A 176 -34.06 -15.06 0.62
C GLU A 176 -35.54 -15.29 1.00
N GLY A 177 -36.03 -14.54 1.98
CA GLY A 177 -37.41 -14.61 2.46
C GLY A 177 -37.69 -15.75 3.44
N SER A 178 -36.71 -16.56 3.80
CA SER A 178 -36.83 -17.65 4.80
C SER A 178 -36.01 -17.36 6.06
N ALA A 179 -36.48 -17.84 7.20
CA ALA A 179 -35.71 -17.75 8.45
C ALA A 179 -34.54 -18.74 8.41
N TYR A 180 -33.35 -18.29 8.68
CA TYR A 180 -32.14 -19.07 8.83
C TYR A 180 -31.64 -18.95 10.26
N THR A 181 -31.61 -20.06 10.97
CA THR A 181 -31.38 -20.09 12.43
C THR A 181 -29.96 -20.54 12.78
N TYR A 182 -29.56 -20.37 14.01
CA TYR A 182 -28.32 -20.93 14.57
C TYR A 182 -28.18 -22.43 14.27
N SER A 183 -29.24 -23.21 14.47
CA SER A 183 -29.27 -24.67 14.22
C SER A 183 -29.04 -25.05 12.76
N ASP A 184 -29.36 -24.14 11.80
CA ASP A 184 -29.13 -24.38 10.38
C ASP A 184 -27.69 -24.09 10.01
N HIS A 185 -27.09 -23.10 10.70
CA HIS A 185 -25.77 -22.58 10.41
C HIS A 185 -24.65 -23.28 11.16
N CYS A 186 -24.89 -23.76 12.39
CA CYS A 186 -23.85 -24.33 13.23
C CYS A 186 -23.14 -25.55 12.59
N TYR A 187 -21.83 -25.65 12.82
CA TYR A 187 -21.07 -26.87 12.53
C TYR A 187 -21.42 -27.93 13.56
N ARG A 188 -21.67 -29.15 13.11
CA ARG A 188 -22.13 -30.24 13.99
C ARG A 188 -21.09 -31.33 14.14
N THR A 189 -20.87 -31.75 15.37
CA THR A 189 -20.19 -33.00 15.73
C THR A 189 -21.24 -34.02 16.20
N GLY A 190 -21.76 -34.79 15.26
CA GLY A 190 -22.89 -35.67 15.53
C GLY A 190 -24.25 -34.94 15.49
N ALA A 191 -25.06 -35.05 16.53
CA ALA A 191 -26.36 -34.39 16.65
C ALA A 191 -26.32 -32.95 17.13
N GLU A 192 -25.31 -32.61 17.88
CA GLU A 192 -25.17 -31.31 18.57
C GLU A 192 -24.31 -30.33 17.77
N CYS A 193 -24.59 -29.02 17.95
CA CYS A 193 -23.75 -27.95 17.45
C CYS A 193 -22.43 -27.91 18.23
N TYR A 194 -21.32 -27.65 17.54
CA TYR A 194 -20.02 -27.52 18.20
C TYR A 194 -19.91 -26.16 18.93
N GLU A 195 -19.73 -26.24 20.24
CA GLU A 195 -19.50 -25.11 21.11
C GLU A 195 -18.43 -25.48 22.15
N THR A 196 -17.53 -24.57 22.44
CA THR A 196 -16.51 -24.76 23.50
C THR A 196 -16.63 -23.64 24.50
N ASN A 197 -16.95 -23.95 25.73
CA ASN A 197 -17.09 -22.97 26.81
C ASN A 197 -16.99 -23.67 28.20
N VAL A 198 -16.80 -22.89 29.26
CA VAL A 198 -16.61 -23.40 30.62
C VAL A 198 -17.85 -24.12 31.18
N LEU A 199 -19.03 -23.96 30.56
CA LEU A 199 -20.28 -24.61 30.98
C LEU A 199 -20.43 -26.04 30.45
N SER A 200 -19.57 -26.48 29.53
CA SER A 200 -19.67 -27.79 28.86
C SER A 200 -19.65 -29.00 29.79
N PRO A 201 -19.03 -29.01 31.00
CA PRO A 201 -19.13 -30.12 31.95
C PRO A 201 -20.48 -30.19 32.69
N PHE A 202 -21.29 -29.13 32.67
CA PHE A 202 -22.52 -29.07 33.48
C PHE A 202 -23.76 -29.54 32.70
N ALA A 203 -24.52 -30.45 33.27
CA ALA A 203 -25.68 -31.09 32.65
C ALA A 203 -26.90 -30.16 32.49
N SER A 204 -26.99 -29.11 33.25
CA SER A 204 -28.08 -28.12 33.24
C SER A 204 -27.68 -26.82 33.87
N ALA A 205 -28.44 -25.76 33.64
CA ALA A 205 -28.25 -24.47 34.26
C ALA A 205 -28.33 -24.50 35.81
N ALA A 206 -28.91 -25.53 36.40
CA ALA A 206 -28.95 -25.71 37.85
C ALA A 206 -27.67 -26.29 38.46
N GLY A 207 -26.70 -26.68 37.66
CA GLY A 207 -25.43 -27.27 38.11
C GLY A 207 -24.34 -26.26 38.50
N TRP A 208 -24.61 -24.95 38.50
CA TRP A 208 -23.69 -23.88 38.93
C TRP A 208 -24.35 -22.79 39.79
N ASP A 209 -25.47 -23.15 40.46
CA ASP A 209 -26.18 -22.20 41.36
C ASP A 209 -25.33 -21.82 42.56
N THR A 210 -24.41 -22.65 42.97
CA THR A 210 -23.51 -22.43 44.10
C THR A 210 -22.03 -22.51 43.69
N GLN A 211 -21.17 -21.76 44.40
CA GLN A 211 -19.72 -21.81 44.18
C GLN A 211 -19.16 -23.23 44.42
N ALA A 212 -19.73 -23.98 45.37
CA ALA A 212 -19.29 -25.33 45.69
C ALA A 212 -19.53 -26.34 44.56
N GLU A 213 -20.58 -26.16 43.77
CA GLU A 213 -20.83 -26.98 42.56
C GLU A 213 -19.82 -26.68 41.47
N ILE A 214 -19.52 -25.40 41.25
CA ILE A 214 -18.50 -24.95 40.28
C ILE A 214 -17.15 -25.54 40.68
N ASP A 215 -16.73 -25.34 41.94
CA ASP A 215 -15.45 -25.81 42.43
C ASP A 215 -15.32 -27.35 42.36
N ALA A 216 -16.39 -28.09 42.64
CA ALA A 216 -16.41 -29.55 42.54
C ALA A 216 -16.25 -30.03 41.10
N ALA A 217 -16.96 -29.43 40.14
CA ALA A 217 -16.92 -29.82 38.75
C ALA A 217 -15.55 -29.50 38.12
N LEU A 218 -14.98 -28.33 38.41
CA LEU A 218 -13.73 -27.87 37.81
C LEU A 218 -12.47 -28.40 38.52
N SER A 219 -12.57 -28.93 39.74
CA SER A 219 -11.46 -29.59 40.44
C SER A 219 -11.26 -31.04 40.00
N ALA A 220 -12.14 -31.58 39.16
CA ALA A 220 -11.98 -32.94 38.62
C ALA A 220 -10.76 -32.98 37.69
N SER A 221 -9.94 -34.03 37.77
CA SER A 221 -8.79 -34.21 36.87
C SER A 221 -8.82 -35.60 36.24
N PRO A 222 -9.09 -35.71 34.92
CA PRO A 222 -9.41 -34.65 33.97
C PRO A 222 -10.84 -34.11 34.14
N ILE A 223 -11.08 -32.84 33.78
CA ILE A 223 -12.42 -32.29 33.60
C ILE A 223 -13.03 -32.93 32.34
N ILE A 224 -14.22 -33.49 32.46
CA ILE A 224 -14.90 -34.20 31.38
C ILE A 224 -16.18 -33.43 30.98
N ASN A 225 -16.30 -33.10 29.72
CA ASN A 225 -17.51 -32.55 29.15
C ASN A 225 -18.63 -33.60 29.09
N GLN A 226 -19.86 -33.16 28.86
CA GLN A 226 -21.02 -34.06 28.78
C GLN A 226 -20.91 -35.06 27.61
N ASP A 227 -20.22 -34.73 26.56
CA ASP A 227 -19.91 -35.59 25.42
C ASP A 227 -18.81 -36.63 25.68
N GLY A 228 -18.25 -36.63 26.91
CA GLY A 228 -17.15 -37.50 27.31
C GLY A 228 -15.75 -37.03 26.87
N SER A 229 -15.64 -35.86 26.21
CA SER A 229 -14.34 -35.25 25.86
C SER A 229 -13.69 -34.63 27.08
N LYS A 230 -12.35 -34.51 27.03
CA LYS A 230 -11.61 -33.75 28.07
C LYS A 230 -11.69 -32.26 27.77
N MET A 231 -12.02 -31.46 28.78
CA MET A 231 -11.93 -30.02 28.72
C MET A 231 -10.57 -29.55 29.23
N TYR A 232 -9.98 -28.63 28.50
CA TYR A 232 -8.80 -27.87 28.92
C TYR A 232 -9.30 -26.52 29.42
N LEU A 233 -9.26 -26.33 30.76
CA LEU A 233 -9.82 -25.12 31.40
C LEU A 233 -9.14 -23.85 30.88
N GLU A 234 -7.83 -23.91 30.61
CA GLU A 234 -7.00 -22.80 30.15
C GLU A 234 -7.44 -22.29 28.75
N ALA A 235 -8.17 -23.10 27.98
CA ALA A 235 -8.69 -22.68 26.69
C ALA A 235 -10.01 -21.88 26.78
N VAL A 236 -10.73 -22.02 27.91
CA VAL A 236 -12.07 -21.43 28.09
C VAL A 236 -12.16 -20.47 29.30
N ALA A 237 -11.13 -20.44 30.13
CA ALA A 237 -11.03 -19.54 31.29
C ALA A 237 -9.62 -18.94 31.34
N GLY A 238 -9.54 -17.62 31.34
CA GLY A 238 -8.29 -16.86 31.32
C GLY A 238 -7.97 -16.19 32.66
N GLY A 239 -6.66 -15.95 32.89
CA GLY A 239 -6.19 -15.38 34.15
C GLY A 239 -6.49 -16.28 35.35
N LEU A 240 -6.28 -17.59 35.16
CA LEU A 240 -6.58 -18.61 36.19
C LEU A 240 -5.72 -18.45 37.43
N THR A 241 -6.34 -18.66 38.60
CA THR A 241 -5.65 -18.78 39.86
C THR A 241 -5.91 -20.16 40.47
N PHE A 242 -4.88 -20.78 41.06
CA PHE A 242 -4.93 -22.15 41.57
C PHE A 242 -4.59 -22.17 43.05
N ASN A 243 -5.17 -23.11 43.74
CA ASN A 243 -4.80 -23.40 45.13
C ASN A 243 -3.55 -24.32 45.20
N SER A 244 -3.11 -24.62 46.43
CA SER A 244 -1.96 -25.51 46.66
C SER A 244 -2.16 -26.96 46.18
N ALA A 245 -3.38 -27.36 45.86
CA ALA A 245 -3.74 -28.67 45.30
C ALA A 245 -3.93 -28.61 43.81
N SER A 246 -3.52 -27.55 43.12
CA SER A 246 -3.66 -27.29 41.65
C SER A 246 -5.14 -27.28 41.19
N ALA A 247 -6.07 -27.04 42.07
CA ALA A 247 -7.48 -26.83 41.74
C ALA A 247 -7.72 -25.33 41.40
N PRO A 248 -8.49 -25.00 40.38
CA PRO A 248 -8.79 -23.62 40.03
C PRO A 248 -9.63 -22.94 41.11
N THR A 249 -9.26 -21.73 41.50
CA THR A 249 -9.98 -20.95 42.55
C THR A 249 -10.56 -19.66 42.01
N GLY A 250 -10.19 -19.27 40.78
CA GLY A 250 -10.70 -18.07 40.14
C GLY A 250 -10.21 -17.93 38.68
N ALA A 251 -10.94 -17.14 37.94
CA ALA A 251 -10.58 -16.68 36.59
C ALA A 251 -10.99 -15.23 36.38
N VAL A 252 -10.28 -14.48 35.59
CA VAL A 252 -10.58 -13.08 35.26
C VAL A 252 -11.40 -12.96 33.98
N ALA A 253 -11.29 -13.92 33.10
CA ALA A 253 -12.00 -13.96 31.81
C ALA A 253 -12.58 -15.35 31.55
N LEU A 254 -13.76 -15.42 30.91
CA LEU A 254 -14.36 -16.65 30.38
C LEU A 254 -14.58 -16.51 28.88
N SER A 255 -14.31 -17.55 28.12
CA SER A 255 -14.55 -17.54 26.68
C SER A 255 -15.61 -18.56 26.26
N ALA A 256 -16.33 -18.22 25.17
CA ALA A 256 -17.18 -19.15 24.44
C ALA A 256 -16.85 -19.06 22.96
N THR A 257 -16.55 -20.20 22.36
CA THR A 257 -16.23 -20.34 20.92
C THR A 257 -17.31 -21.18 20.24
N PHE A 258 -17.73 -20.70 19.08
CA PHE A 258 -18.75 -21.33 18.22
C PHE A 258 -18.17 -21.60 16.86
N LEU A 259 -18.45 -22.78 16.28
CA LEU A 259 -18.08 -23.07 14.92
C LEU A 259 -19.33 -23.11 14.02
N PHE A 260 -19.21 -22.55 12.85
CA PHE A 260 -20.27 -22.45 11.86
C PHE A 260 -19.85 -23.09 10.54
N LYS A 261 -20.83 -23.46 9.73
CA LYS A 261 -20.59 -23.95 8.38
C LYS A 261 -20.14 -22.78 7.50
N ASN A 262 -19.15 -23.01 6.69
CA ASN A 262 -18.81 -22.13 5.58
C ASN A 262 -19.69 -22.51 4.37
N ASN A 263 -20.58 -21.62 3.95
CA ASN A 263 -21.52 -21.82 2.84
C ASN A 263 -21.04 -21.08 1.58
N GLU A 264 -19.74 -21.17 1.28
CA GLU A 264 -19.17 -20.50 0.12
C GLU A 264 -19.86 -20.90 -1.19
N GLU A 265 -20.29 -19.89 -1.93
CA GLU A 265 -20.84 -20.01 -3.27
C GLU A 265 -19.96 -19.25 -4.28
N LEU A 266 -19.87 -19.78 -5.50
CA LEU A 266 -19.10 -19.15 -6.56
C LEU A 266 -19.88 -17.96 -7.14
N VAL A 267 -19.55 -16.75 -6.69
CA VAL A 267 -20.17 -15.50 -7.17
C VAL A 267 -19.17 -14.74 -8.03
N LYS A 268 -19.47 -14.54 -9.31
CA LYS A 268 -18.61 -13.81 -10.28
C LYS A 268 -17.16 -14.29 -10.35
N GLY A 269 -16.92 -15.57 -10.05
CA GLY A 269 -15.59 -16.17 -10.09
C GLY A 269 -14.82 -16.18 -8.77
N ASP A 270 -15.42 -15.70 -7.69
CA ASP A 270 -14.88 -15.75 -6.34
C ASP A 270 -15.78 -16.57 -5.41
N MET A 271 -15.20 -17.31 -4.48
CA MET A 271 -15.93 -18.01 -3.42
C MET A 271 -16.28 -17.01 -2.32
N VAL A 272 -17.58 -16.84 -2.05
CA VAL A 272 -18.11 -15.85 -1.08
C VAL A 272 -19.19 -16.53 -0.24
N ASP A 273 -19.21 -16.26 1.07
CA ASP A 273 -20.26 -16.70 1.98
C ASP A 273 -21.09 -15.50 2.49
N ASP A 274 -21.88 -14.89 1.60
CA ASP A 274 -22.75 -13.77 1.94
C ASP A 274 -23.73 -14.09 3.07
N LYS A 275 -24.13 -15.36 3.17
CA LYS A 275 -25.08 -15.86 4.17
C LYS A 275 -24.42 -15.97 5.56
N GLY A 276 -23.21 -16.49 5.61
CA GLY A 276 -22.40 -16.50 6.83
C GLY A 276 -22.07 -15.09 7.29
N ASP A 277 -21.72 -14.17 6.39
CA ASP A 277 -21.45 -12.78 6.69
C ASP A 277 -22.67 -12.04 7.27
N ALA A 278 -23.86 -12.34 6.75
CA ALA A 278 -25.10 -11.80 7.32
C ALA A 278 -25.38 -12.35 8.73
N PHE A 279 -25.06 -13.65 8.97
CA PHE A 279 -25.19 -14.25 10.28
C PHE A 279 -24.18 -13.67 11.29
N ASP A 280 -22.93 -13.49 10.90
CA ASP A 280 -21.88 -12.85 11.71
C ASP A 280 -22.28 -11.44 12.15
N THR A 281 -22.96 -10.70 11.26
CA THR A 281 -23.49 -9.36 11.60
C THR A 281 -24.47 -9.42 12.77
N GLU A 282 -25.27 -10.47 12.89
CA GLU A 282 -26.20 -10.64 14.00
C GLU A 282 -25.45 -11.09 15.27
N LEU A 283 -24.43 -11.95 15.14
CA LEU A 283 -23.57 -12.33 16.26
C LEU A 283 -22.84 -11.13 16.87
N ILE A 284 -22.29 -10.26 16.03
CA ILE A 284 -21.62 -9.02 16.50
C ILE A 284 -22.57 -8.17 17.34
N LYS A 285 -23.84 -8.05 16.96
CA LYS A 285 -24.82 -7.30 17.76
C LYS A 285 -25.11 -7.98 19.11
N ILE A 286 -25.22 -9.30 19.12
CA ILE A 286 -25.45 -10.08 20.34
C ILE A 286 -24.24 -9.94 21.28
N PHE A 287 -23.04 -10.04 20.77
CA PHE A 287 -21.82 -9.93 21.56
C PHE A 287 -21.58 -8.51 22.08
N ALA A 288 -21.99 -7.48 21.34
CA ALA A 288 -21.91 -6.09 21.76
C ALA A 288 -22.86 -5.73 22.91
N ASP A 289 -23.94 -6.51 23.11
CA ASP A 289 -24.89 -6.33 24.20
C ASP A 289 -24.46 -7.12 25.45
N ALA A 290 -23.40 -6.62 26.09
CA ALA A 290 -22.81 -7.27 27.25
C ALA A 290 -23.80 -7.36 28.45
N PRO A 291 -23.88 -8.50 29.16
CA PRO A 291 -24.67 -8.62 30.40
C PRO A 291 -24.29 -7.57 31.44
N ALA A 292 -25.28 -7.14 32.24
CA ALA A 292 -25.09 -6.10 33.25
C ALA A 292 -23.97 -6.47 34.25
N GLY A 293 -23.00 -5.57 34.44
CA GLY A 293 -21.83 -5.77 35.28
C GLY A 293 -20.62 -6.38 34.59
N PHE A 294 -20.77 -6.80 33.32
CA PHE A 294 -19.70 -7.42 32.54
C PHE A 294 -19.37 -6.61 31.27
N GLU A 295 -18.24 -6.91 30.70
CA GLU A 295 -17.77 -6.43 29.41
C GLU A 295 -17.47 -7.62 28.49
N THR A 296 -17.65 -7.42 27.19
CA THR A 296 -17.37 -8.42 26.18
C THR A 296 -16.37 -7.89 25.17
N SER A 297 -15.41 -8.72 24.79
CA SER A 297 -14.61 -8.57 23.59
C SER A 297 -14.85 -9.79 22.70
N TYR A 298 -14.84 -9.62 21.38
CA TYR A 298 -15.32 -10.68 20.50
C TYR A 298 -14.71 -10.61 19.12
N VAL A 299 -14.80 -11.73 18.39
CA VAL A 299 -14.38 -11.87 17.01
C VAL A 299 -15.36 -12.75 16.26
N THR A 300 -15.56 -12.47 14.98
CA THR A 300 -16.19 -13.32 13.98
C THR A 300 -15.31 -13.36 12.73
N ASP A 301 -15.59 -14.26 11.82
CA ASP A 301 -14.76 -14.42 10.60
C ASP A 301 -14.70 -13.15 9.74
N ARG A 302 -15.75 -12.33 9.73
CA ARG A 302 -15.79 -11.05 9.01
C ARG A 302 -15.15 -9.87 9.75
N SER A 303 -14.89 -9.99 11.07
CA SER A 303 -14.49 -8.85 11.92
C SER A 303 -13.25 -8.12 11.42
N PHE A 304 -12.23 -8.83 10.94
CA PHE A 304 -11.02 -8.22 10.38
C PHE A 304 -11.34 -7.37 9.14
N GLY A 305 -12.12 -7.92 8.21
CA GLY A 305 -12.50 -7.23 6.98
C GLY A 305 -13.33 -5.97 7.25
N ASP A 306 -14.25 -6.04 8.21
CA ASP A 306 -15.10 -4.91 8.61
C ASP A 306 -14.30 -3.80 9.29
N GLU A 307 -13.47 -4.12 10.27
CA GLU A 307 -12.68 -3.13 11.02
C GLU A 307 -11.58 -2.51 10.14
N PHE A 308 -10.83 -3.32 9.40
CA PHE A 308 -9.82 -2.85 8.47
C PHE A 308 -10.42 -2.00 7.34
N GLY A 309 -11.48 -2.50 6.69
CA GLY A 309 -12.16 -1.78 5.61
C GLY A 309 -12.90 -0.54 6.10
N GLY A 310 -13.53 -0.62 7.28
CA GLY A 310 -14.25 0.47 7.92
C GLY A 310 -13.34 1.63 8.31
N ALA A 311 -12.17 1.34 8.90
CA ALA A 311 -11.18 2.35 9.24
C ALA A 311 -10.72 3.15 8.02
N ILE A 312 -10.44 2.46 6.91
CA ILE A 312 -10.00 3.10 5.67
C ILE A 312 -11.16 3.89 5.03
N SER A 313 -12.38 3.36 5.04
CA SER A 313 -13.55 4.03 4.47
C SER A 313 -13.92 5.32 5.21
N SER A 314 -13.73 5.37 6.53
CA SER A 314 -13.98 6.57 7.36
C SER A 314 -13.07 7.74 6.97
N ASP A 315 -11.93 7.47 6.36
CA ASP A 315 -10.93 8.46 5.99
C ASP A 315 -11.17 9.10 4.60
N LEU A 316 -12.19 8.68 3.85
CA LEU A 316 -12.53 9.29 2.55
C LEU A 316 -12.88 10.78 2.66
N LEU A 317 -13.46 11.23 3.78
CA LEU A 317 -13.68 12.66 4.02
C LEU A 317 -12.36 13.44 4.10
N LYS A 318 -11.30 12.82 4.64
CA LYS A 318 -9.97 13.42 4.73
C LYS A 318 -9.37 13.67 3.35
N LEU A 319 -9.68 12.81 2.36
CA LEU A 319 -9.29 13.02 0.96
C LEU A 319 -9.90 14.31 0.39
N GLN A 320 -11.16 14.60 0.68
CA GLN A 320 -11.81 15.83 0.20
C GLN A 320 -11.17 17.07 0.81
N ILE A 321 -10.81 17.03 2.10
CA ILE A 321 -10.10 18.12 2.77
C ILE A 321 -8.70 18.30 2.17
N ALA A 322 -7.95 17.22 1.92
CA ALA A 322 -6.64 17.26 1.26
C ALA A 322 -6.74 17.91 -0.12
N LEU A 323 -7.72 17.49 -0.93
CA LEU A 323 -7.98 18.04 -2.25
C LEU A 323 -8.24 19.56 -2.19
N PHE A 324 -9.07 20.01 -1.25
CA PHE A 324 -9.35 21.43 -1.07
C PHE A 324 -8.11 22.23 -0.66
N LEU A 325 -7.29 21.71 0.27
CA LEU A 325 -6.05 22.38 0.71
C LEU A 325 -5.04 22.50 -0.43
N ILE A 326 -4.87 21.43 -1.22
CA ILE A 326 -3.97 21.46 -2.38
C ILE A 326 -4.47 22.44 -3.43
N LEU A 327 -5.78 22.43 -3.73
CA LEU A 327 -6.40 23.37 -4.66
C LEU A 327 -6.15 24.83 -4.23
N ALA A 328 -6.40 25.14 -2.95
CA ALA A 328 -6.19 26.47 -2.41
C ALA A 328 -4.71 26.87 -2.47
N TYR A 329 -3.80 25.96 -2.08
CA TYR A 329 -2.36 26.20 -2.12
C TYR A 329 -1.86 26.42 -3.56
N ALA A 330 -2.17 25.51 -4.49
CA ALA A 330 -1.73 25.61 -5.87
C ALA A 330 -2.33 26.83 -6.58
N ALA A 331 -3.60 27.14 -6.34
CA ALA A 331 -4.25 28.34 -6.87
C ALA A 331 -3.56 29.63 -6.38
N THR A 332 -3.15 29.67 -5.10
CA THR A 332 -2.47 30.83 -4.54
C THR A 332 -1.03 30.98 -5.04
N THR A 333 -0.29 29.89 -5.19
CA THR A 333 1.13 29.92 -5.59
C THR A 333 1.33 30.10 -7.09
N LEU A 334 0.45 29.56 -7.93
CA LEU A 334 0.49 29.70 -9.39
C LEU A 334 -0.04 31.05 -9.88
N SER A 335 -0.94 31.70 -9.11
CA SER A 335 -1.53 32.99 -9.49
C SER A 335 -0.53 34.13 -9.44
N LYS A 336 -0.58 34.99 -10.47
CA LYS A 336 0.20 36.23 -10.53
C LYS A 336 -0.63 37.38 -9.97
N TRP A 337 -0.64 37.53 -8.65
CA TRP A 337 -1.45 38.50 -7.90
C TRP A 337 -1.24 39.96 -8.34
N ASN A 338 -0.06 40.29 -8.86
CA ASN A 338 0.24 41.60 -9.40
C ASN A 338 -0.53 41.98 -10.67
N LEU A 339 -1.16 41.00 -11.34
CA LEU A 339 -2.01 41.22 -12.50
C LEU A 339 -3.53 41.19 -12.16
N GLY A 340 -3.89 41.13 -10.90
CA GLY A 340 -5.30 41.06 -10.45
C GLY A 340 -6.05 39.84 -10.97
N CYS A 341 -7.34 40.00 -11.32
CA CYS A 341 -8.19 38.90 -11.79
C CYS A 341 -7.69 38.23 -13.07
N VAL A 342 -6.95 38.95 -13.93
CA VAL A 342 -6.37 38.41 -15.16
C VAL A 342 -5.18 37.48 -14.85
N GLY A 343 -4.46 37.78 -13.76
CA GLY A 343 -3.30 36.98 -13.32
C GLY A 343 -3.66 35.74 -12.52
N SER A 344 -4.94 35.55 -12.16
CA SER A 344 -5.43 34.34 -11.50
C SER A 344 -5.22 33.11 -12.39
N ARG A 345 -4.87 31.97 -11.78
CA ARG A 345 -4.70 30.66 -12.43
C ARG A 345 -5.51 29.55 -11.72
N VAL A 346 -6.63 29.89 -11.11
CA VAL A 346 -7.53 28.92 -10.48
C VAL A 346 -8.00 27.91 -11.50
N GLY A 347 -8.39 28.35 -12.72
CA GLY A 347 -8.81 27.47 -13.81
C GLY A 347 -7.69 26.48 -14.23
N VAL A 348 -6.44 26.93 -14.31
CA VAL A 348 -5.28 26.05 -14.58
C VAL A 348 -5.08 25.03 -13.46
N THR A 349 -5.20 25.47 -12.21
CA THR A 349 -5.09 24.58 -11.06
C THR A 349 -6.19 23.51 -11.07
N CYS A 350 -7.44 23.92 -11.34
CA CYS A 350 -8.56 22.99 -11.48
C CYS A 350 -8.30 21.97 -12.62
N ALA A 351 -7.76 22.43 -13.77
CA ALA A 351 -7.43 21.54 -14.87
C ALA A 351 -6.32 20.53 -14.47
N GLY A 352 -5.31 20.96 -13.71
CA GLY A 352 -4.30 20.05 -13.17
C GLY A 352 -4.89 18.98 -12.25
N ILE A 353 -5.81 19.36 -11.35
CA ILE A 353 -6.49 18.38 -10.49
C ILE A 353 -7.40 17.45 -11.30
N VAL A 354 -8.09 17.96 -12.31
CA VAL A 354 -8.91 17.15 -13.23
C VAL A 354 -8.04 16.13 -13.97
N SER A 355 -6.82 16.51 -14.42
CA SER A 355 -5.89 15.56 -15.07
C SER A 355 -5.52 14.39 -14.15
N ILE A 356 -5.28 14.66 -12.86
CA ILE A 356 -5.01 13.63 -11.85
C ILE A 356 -6.26 12.74 -11.64
N GLY A 357 -7.44 13.34 -11.53
CA GLY A 357 -8.70 12.57 -11.45
C GLY A 357 -8.92 11.67 -12.66
N MET A 358 -8.60 12.15 -13.87
CA MET A 358 -8.62 11.34 -15.10
C MET A 358 -7.61 10.18 -15.02
N ALA A 359 -6.43 10.41 -14.46
CA ALA A 359 -5.40 9.39 -14.28
C ALA A 359 -5.85 8.28 -13.33
N ILE A 360 -6.44 8.66 -12.19
CA ILE A 360 -7.02 7.72 -11.23
C ILE A 360 -8.11 6.87 -11.90
N ALA A 361 -9.08 7.52 -12.56
CA ALA A 361 -10.18 6.81 -13.23
C ALA A 361 -9.68 5.87 -14.33
N SER A 362 -8.67 6.31 -15.11
CA SER A 362 -8.05 5.50 -16.17
C SER A 362 -7.29 4.30 -15.60
N SER A 363 -6.55 4.48 -14.52
CA SER A 363 -5.81 3.41 -13.84
C SER A 363 -6.76 2.36 -13.27
N TYR A 364 -7.75 2.80 -12.51
CA TYR A 364 -8.72 1.90 -11.88
C TYR A 364 -9.54 1.14 -12.92
N GLY A 365 -9.98 1.82 -13.97
CA GLY A 365 -10.72 1.19 -15.06
C GLY A 365 -9.88 0.19 -15.85
N LEU A 366 -8.61 0.50 -16.13
CA LEU A 366 -7.70 -0.43 -16.80
C LEU A 366 -7.41 -1.66 -15.94
N CYS A 367 -7.16 -1.47 -14.65
CA CYS A 367 -6.94 -2.58 -13.72
C CYS A 367 -8.18 -3.47 -13.59
N ALA A 368 -9.38 -2.88 -13.63
CA ALA A 368 -10.63 -3.63 -13.66
C ALA A 368 -10.75 -4.48 -14.94
N TYR A 369 -10.36 -3.95 -16.11
CA TYR A 369 -10.30 -4.75 -17.36
C TYR A 369 -9.35 -5.94 -17.27
N PHE A 370 -8.23 -5.80 -16.54
CA PHE A 370 -7.30 -6.91 -16.29
C PHE A 370 -7.78 -7.88 -15.21
N GLY A 371 -8.93 -7.60 -14.58
CA GLY A 371 -9.48 -8.44 -13.51
C GLY A 371 -8.70 -8.37 -12.20
N LEU A 372 -7.89 -7.34 -12.00
CA LEU A 372 -7.18 -7.11 -10.74
C LEU A 372 -8.20 -6.70 -9.66
N PHE A 373 -8.13 -7.33 -8.49
CA PHE A 373 -9.04 -6.98 -7.40
C PHE A 373 -8.66 -5.63 -6.78
N PHE A 374 -9.67 -4.98 -6.23
CA PHE A 374 -9.56 -3.75 -5.47
C PHE A 374 -9.58 -4.08 -3.97
N SER A 375 -8.57 -3.64 -3.23
CA SER A 375 -8.52 -3.79 -1.78
C SER A 375 -8.61 -2.41 -1.09
N PRO A 376 -8.91 -2.35 0.21
CA PRO A 376 -8.93 -1.10 0.97
C PRO A 376 -7.63 -0.30 0.83
N LEU A 377 -6.48 -0.95 0.63
CA LEU A 377 -5.19 -0.32 0.41
C LEU A 377 -5.18 0.65 -0.78
N MET A 378 -5.98 0.39 -1.84
CA MET A 378 -6.07 1.25 -3.02
C MET A 378 -6.66 2.64 -2.72
N ASN A 379 -7.36 2.81 -1.60
CA ASN A 379 -7.90 4.12 -1.18
C ASN A 379 -6.80 5.13 -0.79
N VAL A 380 -5.56 4.67 -0.58
CA VAL A 380 -4.39 5.55 -0.36
C VAL A 380 -3.89 6.16 -1.68
N LEU A 381 -4.09 5.47 -2.80
CA LEU A 381 -3.54 5.86 -4.10
C LEU A 381 -3.96 7.28 -4.56
N PRO A 382 -5.21 7.76 -4.35
CA PRO A 382 -5.57 9.13 -4.68
C PRO A 382 -4.72 10.19 -3.96
N PHE A 383 -4.36 9.98 -2.69
CA PHE A 383 -3.48 10.90 -1.95
C PHE A 383 -2.07 10.92 -2.56
N LEU A 384 -1.55 9.75 -2.92
CA LEU A 384 -0.25 9.61 -3.57
C LEU A 384 -0.23 10.33 -4.93
N LEU A 385 -1.18 10.01 -5.81
CA LEU A 385 -1.27 10.60 -7.15
C LEU A 385 -1.53 12.11 -7.10
N LEU A 386 -2.29 12.59 -6.11
CA LEU A 386 -2.47 14.03 -5.91
C LEU A 386 -1.15 14.72 -5.57
N GLY A 387 -0.33 14.09 -4.73
CA GLY A 387 0.98 14.63 -4.37
C GLY A 387 1.94 14.71 -5.56
N ILE A 388 2.08 13.61 -6.31
CA ILE A 388 2.99 13.50 -7.45
C ILE A 388 2.53 14.37 -8.63
N GLY A 389 1.24 14.30 -9.00
CA GLY A 389 0.73 14.96 -10.20
C GLY A 389 0.69 16.49 -10.09
N VAL A 390 0.53 17.03 -8.88
CA VAL A 390 0.60 18.48 -8.67
C VAL A 390 2.03 19.00 -8.80
N ASP A 391 3.05 18.19 -8.51
CA ASP A 391 4.47 18.57 -8.70
C ASP A 391 4.79 18.79 -10.18
N ASP A 392 4.41 17.87 -11.05
CA ASP A 392 4.57 18.00 -12.51
C ASP A 392 3.93 19.28 -13.05
N MET A 393 2.74 19.64 -12.55
CA MET A 393 2.07 20.90 -12.89
C MET A 393 2.94 22.10 -12.54
N PHE A 394 3.57 22.17 -11.37
CA PHE A 394 4.46 23.24 -10.97
C PHE A 394 5.69 23.34 -11.87
N VAL A 395 6.27 22.20 -12.25
CA VAL A 395 7.43 22.16 -13.15
C VAL A 395 7.08 22.70 -14.54
N ILE A 396 5.93 22.29 -15.12
CA ILE A 396 5.48 22.77 -16.43
C ILE A 396 5.17 24.26 -16.41
N VAL A 397 4.42 24.74 -15.40
CA VAL A 397 4.06 26.17 -15.30
C VAL A 397 5.30 27.04 -15.05
N ASN A 398 6.25 26.58 -14.21
CA ASN A 398 7.50 27.31 -13.97
C ASN A 398 8.35 27.40 -15.25
N ALA A 399 8.46 26.32 -16.01
CA ALA A 399 9.15 26.33 -17.30
C ALA A 399 8.48 27.29 -18.30
N TYR A 400 7.15 27.31 -18.36
CA TYR A 400 6.38 28.22 -19.18
C TYR A 400 6.60 29.68 -18.77
N ASP A 401 6.61 29.98 -17.49
CA ASP A 401 6.80 31.35 -16.99
C ASP A 401 8.22 31.89 -17.22
N ASN A 402 9.23 31.01 -17.22
CA ASN A 402 10.62 31.39 -17.46
C ASN A 402 10.98 31.52 -18.96
N GLU A 403 10.12 31.04 -19.88
CA GLU A 403 10.34 31.12 -21.31
C GLU A 403 10.04 32.54 -21.84
N VAL A 404 10.95 33.09 -22.64
CA VAL A 404 10.94 34.51 -23.07
C VAL A 404 10.22 34.73 -24.42
N SER A 405 9.87 33.66 -25.14
CA SER A 405 9.21 33.77 -26.45
C SER A 405 7.91 34.56 -26.36
N ARG A 406 7.67 35.45 -27.35
CA ARG A 406 6.44 36.26 -27.44
C ARG A 406 5.27 35.50 -28.08
N ASP A 407 5.56 34.51 -28.92
CA ASP A 407 4.51 33.69 -29.51
C ASP A 407 4.07 32.61 -28.49
N PRO A 408 2.79 32.56 -28.09
CA PRO A 408 2.29 31.58 -27.12
C PRO A 408 2.50 30.13 -27.57
N VAL A 409 2.45 29.84 -28.86
CA VAL A 409 2.66 28.47 -29.42
C VAL A 409 4.12 28.07 -29.29
N GLU A 410 5.02 28.94 -29.69
CA GLU A 410 6.47 28.72 -29.61
C GLU A 410 6.89 28.63 -28.13
N ARG A 411 6.34 29.51 -27.29
CA ARG A 411 6.60 29.52 -25.84
C ARG A 411 6.22 28.19 -25.19
N MET A 412 5.04 27.63 -25.53
CA MET A 412 4.62 26.34 -25.03
C MET A 412 5.50 25.20 -25.56
N ALA A 413 5.88 25.26 -26.84
CA ALA A 413 6.75 24.24 -27.44
C ALA A 413 8.13 24.19 -26.77
N GLN A 414 8.76 25.35 -26.50
CA GLN A 414 10.06 25.43 -25.81
C GLN A 414 9.93 25.05 -24.33
N SER A 415 8.87 25.49 -23.67
CA SER A 415 8.59 25.14 -22.29
C SER A 415 8.45 23.63 -22.12
N LEU A 416 7.66 22.97 -22.96
CA LEU A 416 7.49 21.51 -22.88
C LEU A 416 8.75 20.75 -23.32
N ARG A 417 9.58 21.33 -24.21
CA ARG A 417 10.89 20.76 -24.56
C ARG A 417 11.80 20.61 -23.33
N SER A 418 11.80 21.57 -22.42
CA SER A 418 12.64 21.55 -21.21
C SER A 418 11.95 20.80 -20.06
N SER A 419 10.68 21.13 -19.72
CA SER A 419 9.97 20.51 -18.62
C SER A 419 9.62 19.04 -18.90
N GLY A 420 9.22 18.70 -20.13
CA GLY A 420 8.89 17.34 -20.52
C GLY A 420 10.03 16.35 -20.31
N MET A 421 11.26 16.79 -20.54
CA MET A 421 12.44 15.96 -20.23
C MET A 421 12.62 15.75 -18.72
N SER A 422 12.33 16.77 -17.92
CA SER A 422 12.50 16.73 -16.47
C SER A 422 11.46 15.81 -15.82
N ILE A 423 10.19 15.98 -16.20
CA ILE A 423 9.09 15.14 -15.66
C ILE A 423 9.14 13.71 -16.19
N THR A 424 9.76 13.46 -17.37
CA THR A 424 9.96 12.08 -17.87
C THR A 424 10.92 11.31 -16.97
N VAL A 425 11.98 11.95 -16.45
CA VAL A 425 12.93 11.28 -15.54
C VAL A 425 12.19 10.78 -14.30
N THR A 426 11.41 11.64 -13.68
CA THR A 426 10.70 11.38 -12.44
C THR A 426 9.57 10.37 -12.65
N SER A 427 8.63 10.64 -13.55
CA SER A 427 7.51 9.73 -13.79
C SER A 427 7.95 8.34 -14.27
N LEU A 428 9.04 8.24 -15.08
CA LEU A 428 9.55 6.95 -15.52
C LEU A 428 10.22 6.17 -14.38
N THR A 429 10.95 6.86 -13.49
CA THR A 429 11.53 6.19 -12.31
C THR A 429 10.45 5.64 -11.40
N ASP A 430 9.38 6.39 -11.18
CA ASP A 430 8.25 5.96 -10.36
C ASP A 430 7.49 4.78 -10.99
N VAL A 431 7.12 4.88 -12.26
CA VAL A 431 6.45 3.77 -12.98
C VAL A 431 7.28 2.50 -12.91
N VAL A 432 8.59 2.59 -13.15
CA VAL A 432 9.49 1.41 -13.11
C VAL A 432 9.63 0.90 -11.67
N ALA A 433 9.72 1.78 -10.67
CA ALA A 433 9.76 1.38 -9.26
C ALA A 433 8.52 0.58 -8.86
N PHE A 434 7.33 1.06 -9.23
CA PHE A 434 6.07 0.34 -8.95
C PHE A 434 5.93 -0.96 -9.75
N LEU A 435 6.36 -0.99 -11.03
CA LEU A 435 6.37 -2.24 -11.80
C LEU A 435 7.32 -3.28 -11.20
N ILE A 436 8.46 -2.87 -10.64
CA ILE A 436 9.34 -3.77 -9.88
C ILE A 436 8.64 -4.23 -8.61
N GLY A 437 8.03 -3.32 -7.86
CA GLY A 437 7.22 -3.64 -6.67
C GLY A 437 6.09 -4.63 -6.96
N SER A 438 5.53 -4.62 -8.18
CA SER A 438 4.49 -5.58 -8.57
C SER A 438 4.98 -7.01 -8.76
N SER A 439 6.30 -7.24 -8.72
CA SER A 439 6.89 -8.60 -8.81
C SER A 439 6.85 -9.37 -7.48
N THR A 440 6.20 -8.83 -6.45
CA THR A 440 6.02 -9.44 -5.14
C THR A 440 5.07 -10.64 -5.18
N SER A 441 5.27 -11.58 -4.25
CA SER A 441 4.35 -12.70 -4.02
C SER A 441 3.08 -12.29 -3.25
N LEU A 442 3.07 -11.13 -2.58
CA LEU A 442 1.94 -10.61 -1.80
C LEU A 442 0.88 -9.99 -2.71
N PRO A 443 -0.37 -10.56 -2.78
CA PRO A 443 -1.36 -10.12 -3.77
C PRO A 443 -1.82 -8.67 -3.62
N ALA A 444 -2.05 -8.19 -2.39
CA ALA A 444 -2.47 -6.80 -2.14
C ALA A 444 -1.40 -5.81 -2.62
N LEU A 445 -0.13 -6.07 -2.29
CA LEU A 445 1.01 -5.26 -2.69
C LEU A 445 1.19 -5.26 -4.21
N ARG A 446 1.13 -6.44 -4.84
CA ARG A 446 1.24 -6.58 -6.30
C ARG A 446 0.18 -5.75 -7.02
N ASN A 447 -1.08 -5.87 -6.61
CA ASN A 447 -2.17 -5.11 -7.23
C ASN A 447 -2.01 -3.61 -6.98
N PHE A 448 -1.70 -3.18 -5.75
CA PHE A 448 -1.45 -1.78 -5.45
C PHE A 448 -0.37 -1.18 -6.36
N CYS A 449 0.72 -1.90 -6.56
CA CYS A 449 1.81 -1.47 -7.44
C CYS A 449 1.36 -1.33 -8.90
N PHE A 450 0.51 -2.22 -9.43
CA PHE A 450 -0.06 -2.05 -10.78
C PHE A 450 -0.96 -0.83 -10.88
N TYR A 451 -1.87 -0.64 -9.91
CA TYR A 451 -2.74 0.54 -9.86
C TYR A 451 -1.92 1.84 -9.79
N ALA A 452 -0.85 1.87 -8.99
CA ALA A 452 0.04 3.01 -8.86
C ALA A 452 0.83 3.28 -10.15
N ALA A 453 1.45 2.24 -10.74
CA ALA A 453 2.24 2.37 -11.97
C ALA A 453 1.41 2.92 -13.12
N PHE A 454 0.20 2.39 -13.33
CA PHE A 454 -0.72 2.91 -14.35
C PHE A 454 -1.23 4.30 -14.00
N GLY A 455 -1.50 4.58 -12.72
CA GLY A 455 -1.91 5.90 -12.25
C GLY A 455 -0.89 6.98 -12.59
N ILE A 456 0.38 6.77 -12.27
CA ILE A 456 1.49 7.68 -12.57
C ILE A 456 1.72 7.80 -14.08
N PHE A 457 1.65 6.68 -14.80
CA PHE A 457 1.78 6.71 -16.26
C PHE A 457 0.69 7.57 -16.94
N PHE A 458 -0.57 7.43 -16.51
CA PHE A 458 -1.66 8.23 -17.06
C PHE A 458 -1.61 9.68 -16.59
N ASP A 459 -1.17 9.93 -15.35
CA ASP A 459 -0.94 11.29 -14.88
C ASP A 459 0.10 12.01 -15.76
N TYR A 460 1.27 11.40 -15.93
CA TYR A 460 2.28 11.91 -16.85
C TYR A 460 1.71 12.18 -18.25
N LEU A 461 0.94 11.24 -18.81
CA LEU A 461 0.34 11.39 -20.13
C LEU A 461 -0.61 12.60 -20.20
N TYR A 462 -1.47 12.77 -19.19
CA TYR A 462 -2.43 13.87 -19.15
C TYR A 462 -1.78 15.21 -18.80
N GLN A 463 -0.70 15.22 -18.03
CA GLN A 463 0.08 16.43 -17.76
C GLN A 463 0.73 16.98 -19.04
N VAL A 464 1.35 16.12 -19.86
CA VAL A 464 2.00 16.58 -21.10
C VAL A 464 1.00 16.83 -22.26
N THR A 465 -0.26 16.41 -22.15
CA THR A 465 -1.29 16.59 -23.19
C THR A 465 -2.41 17.50 -22.74
N PHE A 466 -3.30 17.03 -21.87
CA PHE A 466 -4.49 17.73 -21.41
C PHE A 466 -4.13 19.04 -20.69
N PHE A 467 -3.25 18.96 -19.69
CA PHE A 467 -2.89 20.11 -18.87
C PHE A 467 -2.16 21.18 -19.69
N THR A 468 -1.20 20.80 -20.54
CA THR A 468 -0.49 21.74 -21.42
C THR A 468 -1.42 22.42 -22.43
N ALA A 469 -2.40 21.69 -22.97
CA ALA A 469 -3.43 22.27 -23.84
C ALA A 469 -4.31 23.29 -23.08
N PHE A 470 -4.69 22.97 -21.83
CA PHE A 470 -5.48 23.88 -21.01
C PHE A 470 -4.68 25.12 -20.60
N LEU A 471 -3.41 24.97 -20.22
CA LEU A 471 -2.49 26.09 -19.96
C LEU A 471 -2.38 27.03 -21.18
N SER A 472 -2.34 26.48 -22.38
CA SER A 472 -2.33 27.27 -23.62
C SER A 472 -3.63 28.09 -23.81
N LEU A 473 -4.80 27.54 -23.42
CA LEU A 473 -6.07 28.29 -23.43
C LEU A 473 -6.08 29.42 -22.41
N ASP A 474 -5.52 29.17 -21.21
CA ASP A 474 -5.41 30.19 -20.16
C ASP A 474 -4.53 31.37 -20.61
N GLU A 475 -3.42 31.11 -21.29
CA GLU A 475 -2.59 32.16 -21.80
C GLU A 475 -3.25 32.98 -22.92
N ARG A 476 -4.08 32.34 -23.76
CA ARG A 476 -4.94 33.05 -24.72
C ARG A 476 -5.99 33.91 -24.01
N ARG A 477 -6.54 33.41 -22.89
CA ARG A 477 -7.45 34.18 -22.02
C ARG A 477 -6.78 35.44 -21.49
N LYS A 478 -5.56 35.32 -20.94
CA LYS A 478 -4.74 36.41 -20.41
C LYS A 478 -4.41 37.44 -21.49
N ALA A 479 -4.02 36.98 -22.68
CA ALA A 479 -3.74 37.86 -23.81
C ALA A 479 -4.98 38.72 -24.21
N ASN A 480 -6.17 38.18 -23.98
CA ASN A 480 -7.44 38.88 -24.24
C ASN A 480 -7.96 39.67 -23.02
N ASN A 481 -7.16 39.83 -21.95
CA ASN A 481 -7.51 40.53 -20.71
C ASN A 481 -8.82 40.04 -20.03
N LYS A 482 -9.13 38.75 -20.11
CA LYS A 482 -10.34 38.15 -19.52
C LYS A 482 -10.08 37.58 -18.13
N GLY A 483 -11.07 37.71 -17.24
CA GLY A 483 -11.03 37.14 -15.89
C GLY A 483 -11.00 35.60 -15.91
N ASP A 484 -10.44 34.97 -14.88
CA ASP A 484 -10.26 33.51 -14.79
C ASP A 484 -11.56 32.76 -14.45
N CYS A 485 -12.24 33.19 -13.37
CA CYS A 485 -13.46 32.51 -12.92
C CYS A 485 -14.70 32.78 -13.77
N PHE A 486 -14.69 33.88 -14.55
CA PHE A 486 -15.78 34.26 -15.42
C PHE A 486 -15.21 34.67 -16.79
N PHE A 487 -15.09 33.73 -17.69
CA PHE A 487 -14.57 33.92 -19.07
C PHE A 487 -15.33 35.01 -19.85
N CYS A 488 -16.52 35.42 -19.38
CA CYS A 488 -17.36 36.41 -20.02
C CYS A 488 -17.14 37.84 -19.52
N LEU A 489 -16.41 38.01 -18.40
CA LEU A 489 -16.21 39.36 -17.83
C LEU A 489 -14.86 39.92 -18.34
N ASP A 490 -14.97 40.99 -19.11
CA ASP A 490 -13.83 41.85 -19.45
C ASP A 490 -13.37 42.53 -18.15
N CYS A 491 -12.16 42.29 -17.70
CA CYS A 491 -11.55 43.00 -16.58
C CYS A 491 -10.86 44.25 -17.14
N PRO A 492 -11.46 45.44 -17.08
CA PRO A 492 -10.78 46.66 -17.53
C PRO A 492 -9.52 46.88 -16.67
N PRO A 493 -8.39 47.31 -17.29
CA PRO A 493 -7.11 47.49 -16.59
C PRO A 493 -7.16 48.45 -15.40
N GLN A 494 -8.24 49.18 -15.21
CA GLN A 494 -8.42 50.23 -14.19
C GLN A 494 -9.36 49.86 -13.05
N ALA A 495 -10.07 48.74 -13.08
CA ALA A 495 -11.15 48.44 -12.11
C ALA A 495 -10.68 47.64 -10.88
N CYS A 496 -9.48 47.15 -10.83
CA CYS A 496 -8.94 46.49 -9.64
C CYS A 496 -7.85 47.31 -8.99
N CYS A 497 -8.20 47.95 -7.89
CA CYS A 497 -7.32 48.61 -6.91
C CYS A 497 -6.03 49.29 -7.46
N GLN A 498 -5.90 50.55 -7.35
CA GLN A 498 -4.73 51.39 -7.68
C GLN A 498 -3.41 50.91 -7.01
N CYS A 499 -3.45 49.90 -6.13
CA CYS A 499 -2.31 49.24 -5.53
C CYS A 499 -1.65 48.15 -6.41
N CYS A 500 -2.23 47.80 -7.57
CA CYS A 500 -1.74 46.78 -8.49
C CYS A 500 -1.18 47.40 -9.80
N ALA A 501 -0.44 48.49 -9.71
CA ALA A 501 0.31 48.99 -10.86
C ALA A 501 1.35 47.94 -11.28
N PRO A 502 1.55 47.66 -12.60
CA PRO A 502 2.51 46.69 -13.06
C PRO A 502 3.91 47.13 -12.71
N HIS A 503 4.42 46.64 -11.59
CA HIS A 503 5.83 46.77 -11.26
C HIS A 503 6.64 45.90 -12.23
N LYS A 504 7.67 46.40 -12.84
CA LYS A 504 8.64 45.67 -13.66
C LYS A 504 9.00 44.37 -12.97
N SER A 505 8.97 43.28 -13.72
CA SER A 505 9.43 41.91 -13.44
C SER A 505 10.39 41.81 -12.23
N GLU A 506 9.88 41.89 -11.02
CA GLU A 506 10.64 41.53 -9.84
C GLU A 506 10.49 40.04 -9.58
N LYS A 507 11.61 39.35 -9.28
CA LYS A 507 11.64 37.98 -8.84
C LYS A 507 10.59 37.73 -7.74
N SER A 508 9.89 36.64 -7.77
CA SER A 508 8.89 36.28 -6.76
C SER A 508 9.55 36.22 -5.35
N PHE A 509 8.72 36.30 -4.30
CA PHE A 509 9.22 36.16 -2.93
C PHE A 509 10.00 34.85 -2.75
N MET A 510 9.48 33.75 -3.31
CA MET A 510 10.10 32.43 -3.26
C MET A 510 11.42 32.38 -4.04
N GLN A 511 11.49 32.96 -5.23
CA GLN A 511 12.74 33.05 -6.01
C GLN A 511 13.81 33.82 -5.25
N ARG A 512 13.43 34.92 -4.58
CA ARG A 512 14.36 35.69 -3.72
C ARG A 512 14.83 34.87 -2.52
N GLY A 513 13.95 34.09 -1.91
CA GLY A 513 14.25 33.17 -0.80
C GLY A 513 15.24 32.07 -1.24
N MET A 514 14.96 31.39 -2.35
CA MET A 514 15.84 30.35 -2.92
C MET A 514 17.19 30.93 -3.39
N GLY A 515 17.21 32.16 -3.94
CA GLY A 515 18.44 32.86 -4.27
C GLY A 515 19.30 33.21 -3.05
N ARG A 516 18.67 33.57 -1.92
CA ARG A 516 19.40 33.80 -0.64
C ARG A 516 19.98 32.48 -0.10
N LEU A 517 19.19 31.40 -0.14
CA LEU A 517 19.67 30.07 0.22
C LEU A 517 20.89 29.68 -0.63
N GLY A 518 20.78 29.80 -1.97
CA GLY A 518 21.88 29.52 -2.89
C GLY A 518 23.13 30.40 -2.62
N SER A 519 22.92 31.66 -2.30
CA SER A 519 24.01 32.57 -1.94
C SER A 519 24.71 32.18 -0.63
N GLY A 520 23.96 31.68 0.34
CA GLY A 520 24.51 31.14 1.59
C GLY A 520 25.36 29.89 1.36
N LEU A 521 24.89 28.97 0.48
CA LEU A 521 25.58 27.72 0.16
C LEU A 521 26.91 27.91 -0.61
N ARG A 522 27.22 29.10 -1.13
CA ARG A 522 28.50 29.41 -1.79
C ARG A 522 29.68 29.48 -0.81
N HIS A 523 29.41 29.78 0.46
CA HIS A 523 30.47 29.95 1.45
C HIS A 523 31.14 28.63 1.81
N ARG A 524 32.49 28.59 1.79
CA ARG A 524 33.27 27.36 2.08
C ARG A 524 32.93 26.76 3.45
N ALA A 525 32.78 27.59 4.48
CA ALA A 525 32.43 27.14 5.82
C ALA A 525 31.02 26.48 5.86
N VAL A 526 30.05 27.04 5.13
CA VAL A 526 28.69 26.48 5.03
C VAL A 526 28.73 25.16 4.30
N LYS A 527 29.51 25.04 3.21
CA LYS A 527 29.68 23.75 2.51
C LYS A 527 30.22 22.66 3.43
N PHE A 528 31.25 22.97 4.20
CA PHE A 528 31.83 22.04 5.17
C PHE A 528 30.83 21.63 6.25
N PHE A 529 30.12 22.60 6.82
CA PHE A 529 29.06 22.32 7.78
C PHE A 529 27.95 21.44 7.21
N VAL A 530 27.48 21.71 5.98
CA VAL A 530 26.46 20.90 5.30
C VAL A 530 26.93 19.44 5.14
N LEU A 531 28.16 19.21 4.68
CA LEU A 531 28.69 17.85 4.54
C LEU A 531 28.73 17.11 5.88
N ILE A 532 29.25 17.74 6.94
CA ILE A 532 29.28 17.13 8.27
C ILE A 532 27.87 16.83 8.78
N PHE A 533 26.96 17.79 8.67
CA PHE A 533 25.60 17.66 9.15
C PHE A 533 24.88 16.49 8.49
N PHE A 534 24.89 16.39 7.15
CA PHE A 534 24.22 15.30 6.43
C PHE A 534 24.91 13.95 6.65
N THR A 535 26.23 13.91 6.78
CA THR A 535 26.95 12.68 7.16
C THR A 535 26.56 12.24 8.57
N SER A 536 26.41 13.16 9.53
CA SER A 536 25.98 12.85 10.90
C SER A 536 24.54 12.32 10.95
N ILE A 537 23.61 12.95 10.20
CA ILE A 537 22.23 12.46 10.06
C ILE A 537 22.23 11.05 9.49
N THR A 538 23.03 10.78 8.44
CA THR A 538 23.10 9.44 7.83
C THR A 538 23.74 8.42 8.78
N ALA A 539 24.72 8.80 9.58
CA ALA A 539 25.26 7.92 10.61
C ALA A 539 24.21 7.55 11.67
N ALA A 540 23.37 8.50 12.08
CA ALA A 540 22.21 8.22 12.95
C ALA A 540 21.18 7.31 12.24
N GLY A 541 20.92 7.54 10.95
CA GLY A 541 20.08 6.68 10.12
C GLY A 541 20.60 5.23 10.07
N ILE A 542 21.90 5.04 9.85
CA ILE A 542 22.52 3.69 9.87
C ILE A 542 22.33 3.02 11.23
N ALA A 543 22.50 3.76 12.34
CA ALA A 543 22.28 3.22 13.68
C ALA A 543 20.81 2.79 13.90
N GLY A 544 19.85 3.50 13.31
CA GLY A 544 18.43 3.10 13.31
C GLY A 544 18.19 1.85 12.45
N CYS A 545 18.79 1.77 11.26
CA CYS A 545 18.67 0.58 10.39
C CYS A 545 19.14 -0.70 11.07
N VAL A 546 20.22 -0.65 11.85
CA VAL A 546 20.75 -1.83 12.59
C VAL A 546 19.76 -2.30 13.68
N LYS A 547 18.92 -1.41 14.19
CA LYS A 547 17.94 -1.71 15.24
C LYS A 547 16.53 -1.94 14.69
N MET A 548 16.35 -1.86 13.37
CA MET A 548 15.05 -2.07 12.74
C MET A 548 14.59 -3.50 12.98
N GLU A 549 13.39 -3.64 13.48
CA GLU A 549 12.73 -4.92 13.71
C GLU A 549 11.75 -5.22 12.56
N VAL A 550 11.60 -6.50 12.26
CA VAL A 550 10.56 -7.01 11.37
C VAL A 550 9.42 -7.52 12.22
N ASP A 551 8.28 -6.91 12.06
CA ASP A 551 7.05 -7.31 12.72
C ASP A 551 5.90 -7.12 11.73
N ALA A 552 5.54 -8.23 11.09
CA ALA A 552 4.53 -8.26 10.05
C ALA A 552 3.16 -8.72 10.57
N ASP A 553 2.93 -8.61 11.88
CA ASP A 553 1.67 -9.02 12.50
C ASP A 553 0.49 -8.25 11.88
N VAL A 554 -0.45 -9.00 11.29
CA VAL A 554 -1.66 -8.48 10.64
C VAL A 554 -2.56 -7.75 11.64
N ASN A 555 -2.47 -8.08 12.93
CA ASN A 555 -3.21 -7.43 14.00
C ASN A 555 -2.87 -5.94 14.16
N ASN A 556 -1.68 -5.52 13.70
CA ASN A 556 -1.29 -4.11 13.67
C ASN A 556 -2.16 -3.27 12.71
N PHE A 557 -2.83 -3.89 11.75
CA PHE A 557 -3.70 -3.19 10.79
C PHE A 557 -5.07 -2.83 11.36
N ILE A 558 -5.43 -3.39 12.52
CA ILE A 558 -6.69 -3.13 13.19
C ILE A 558 -6.60 -1.80 13.93
N PRO A 559 -7.59 -0.90 13.78
CA PRO A 559 -7.56 0.40 14.43
C PRO A 559 -7.65 0.29 15.96
N ASP A 560 -6.98 1.21 16.64
CA ASP A 560 -7.08 1.34 18.09
C ASP A 560 -8.52 1.69 18.49
N GLY A 561 -9.02 1.06 19.57
CA GLY A 561 -10.40 1.24 20.08
C GLY A 561 -11.46 0.42 19.34
N SER A 562 -11.05 -0.51 18.46
CA SER A 562 -11.92 -1.51 17.84
C SER A 562 -12.19 -2.65 18.81
N TYR A 563 -13.41 -3.20 18.80
CA TYR A 563 -13.77 -4.39 19.57
C TYR A 563 -12.86 -5.60 19.26
N LEU A 564 -12.38 -5.67 18.05
CA LEU A 564 -11.46 -6.73 17.61
C LEU A 564 -10.06 -6.54 18.24
N LYS A 565 -9.60 -5.29 18.38
CA LYS A 565 -8.33 -4.97 19.05
C LYS A 565 -8.42 -5.31 20.55
N ASP A 566 -9.57 -5.04 21.15
CA ASP A 566 -9.84 -5.40 22.55
C ASP A 566 -9.83 -6.92 22.71
N TRP A 567 -10.40 -7.68 21.76
CA TRP A 567 -10.37 -9.14 21.78
C TRP A 567 -8.94 -9.70 21.72
N PHE A 568 -8.10 -9.20 20.82
CA PHE A 568 -6.68 -9.61 20.75
C PHE A 568 -5.95 -9.27 22.04
N SER A 569 -6.18 -8.09 22.61
CA SER A 569 -5.58 -7.67 23.88
C SER A 569 -5.99 -8.56 25.05
N ASP A 570 -7.27 -8.93 25.11
CA ASP A 570 -7.79 -9.83 26.16
C ASP A 570 -7.27 -11.27 25.96
N LEU A 571 -7.19 -11.74 24.71
CA LEU A 571 -6.60 -13.04 24.38
C LEU A 571 -5.13 -13.09 24.82
N ASP A 572 -4.37 -12.03 24.53
CA ASP A 572 -2.97 -11.93 24.90
C ASP A 572 -2.73 -11.82 26.40
N THR A 573 -3.64 -11.14 27.10
CA THR A 573 -3.50 -10.87 28.53
C THR A 573 -3.94 -12.06 29.40
N TYR A 574 -5.04 -12.69 29.05
CA TYR A 574 -5.69 -13.68 29.91
C TYR A 574 -5.49 -15.13 29.45
N PHE A 575 -5.32 -15.39 28.16
CA PHE A 575 -5.17 -16.73 27.59
C PHE A 575 -3.73 -16.96 27.09
N THR A 576 -2.82 -17.09 28.04
CA THR A 576 -1.37 -17.12 27.79
C THR A 576 -0.80 -18.52 27.55
N GLU A 577 -1.51 -19.56 27.93
CA GLU A 577 -0.98 -20.93 28.00
C GLU A 577 -1.14 -21.69 26.69
N SER A 578 -2.13 -21.36 25.85
CA SER A 578 -2.44 -22.06 24.61
C SER A 578 -2.36 -21.10 23.43
N GLY A 579 -1.65 -21.51 22.38
CA GLY A 579 -1.66 -20.88 21.06
C GLY A 579 -2.66 -21.54 20.11
N ASP A 580 -2.46 -21.34 18.81
CA ASP A 580 -3.34 -21.82 17.73
C ASP A 580 -3.35 -23.35 17.63
N SER A 581 -4.46 -23.89 17.09
CA SER A 581 -4.56 -25.30 16.73
C SER A 581 -3.64 -25.61 15.55
N VAL A 582 -2.96 -26.72 15.64
CA VAL A 582 -2.16 -27.32 14.56
C VAL A 582 -2.50 -28.80 14.46
N GLU A 583 -2.70 -29.23 13.25
CA GLU A 583 -3.02 -30.62 12.98
C GLU A 583 -1.92 -31.32 12.17
N LEU A 584 -1.75 -32.60 12.43
CA LEU A 584 -0.93 -33.50 11.63
C LEU A 584 -1.82 -34.30 10.69
N TYR A 585 -1.59 -34.20 9.40
CA TYR A 585 -2.38 -34.84 8.35
C TYR A 585 -1.62 -35.97 7.68
N SER A 586 -2.34 -37.02 7.26
CA SER A 586 -1.81 -38.06 6.36
C SER A 586 -2.48 -37.96 5.00
N LYS A 587 -1.75 -38.20 3.90
CA LYS A 587 -2.28 -38.23 2.55
C LYS A 587 -2.85 -39.63 2.22
N SER A 588 -3.69 -39.67 1.18
CA SER A 588 -4.33 -40.92 0.70
C SER A 588 -3.32 -41.92 0.12
N THR A 589 -2.12 -41.51 -0.18
CA THR A 589 -1.01 -42.34 -0.66
C THR A 589 -0.45 -43.25 0.44
N LEU A 590 -0.54 -42.84 1.69
CA LEU A 590 -0.09 -43.60 2.85
C LEU A 590 -1.06 -44.77 3.15
N ASN A 591 -0.58 -45.98 3.01
CA ASN A 591 -1.41 -47.17 3.25
C ASN A 591 -1.45 -47.54 4.75
N LEU A 592 -2.21 -46.85 5.53
CA LEU A 592 -2.38 -47.06 6.97
C LEU A 592 -2.91 -48.43 7.34
N ALA A 593 -3.63 -49.09 6.43
CA ALA A 593 -4.14 -50.46 6.65
C ALA A 593 -3.01 -51.50 6.58
N ALA A 594 -1.96 -51.21 5.84
CA ALA A 594 -0.78 -52.10 5.78
C ALA A 594 0.16 -51.82 6.99
N ASP A 595 0.45 -50.59 7.26
CA ASP A 595 1.32 -50.18 8.38
C ASP A 595 0.97 -48.76 8.87
N ASP A 596 0.61 -48.64 10.15
CA ASP A 596 0.38 -47.32 10.80
C ASP A 596 1.54 -46.85 11.65
N SER A 597 2.69 -47.57 11.61
CA SER A 597 3.83 -47.22 12.45
C SER A 597 4.44 -45.86 12.09
N GLU A 598 4.41 -45.47 10.85
CA GLU A 598 4.90 -44.17 10.36
C GLU A 598 4.06 -43.03 10.90
N LEU A 599 2.73 -43.08 10.82
CA LEU A 599 1.82 -42.07 11.38
C LEU A 599 1.98 -41.97 12.91
N ARG A 600 2.19 -43.11 13.60
CA ARG A 600 2.46 -43.09 15.05
C ARG A 600 3.80 -42.47 15.37
N ALA A 601 4.84 -42.74 14.58
CA ALA A 601 6.16 -42.12 14.73
C ALA A 601 6.09 -40.61 14.51
N ALA A 602 5.38 -40.18 13.44
CA ALA A 602 5.12 -38.77 13.18
C ALA A 602 4.30 -38.10 14.31
N THR A 603 3.30 -38.81 14.86
CA THR A 603 2.53 -38.34 16.03
C THR A 603 3.41 -38.19 17.26
N ALA A 604 4.36 -39.10 17.47
CA ALA A 604 5.31 -39.00 18.59
C ALA A 604 6.27 -37.81 18.41
N ALA A 605 6.79 -37.59 17.18
CA ALA A 605 7.60 -36.40 16.86
C ALA A 605 6.80 -35.12 17.04
N PHE A 606 5.58 -35.05 16.54
CA PHE A 606 4.65 -33.93 16.72
C PHE A 606 4.46 -33.61 18.19
N LYS A 607 4.21 -34.62 19.04
CA LYS A 607 4.00 -34.45 20.46
C LYS A 607 5.25 -34.04 21.23
N ALA A 608 6.43 -34.39 20.73
CA ALA A 608 7.73 -34.10 21.34
C ALA A 608 8.32 -32.75 20.91
N ASN A 609 7.75 -32.09 19.90
CA ASN A 609 8.25 -30.80 19.42
C ASN A 609 8.05 -29.71 20.49
N ASP A 610 9.09 -28.87 20.66
CA ASP A 610 9.15 -27.83 21.71
C ASP A 610 8.02 -26.77 21.59
N PHE A 611 7.42 -26.63 20.43
CA PHE A 611 6.36 -25.66 20.16
C PHE A 611 4.95 -26.26 20.27
N ILE A 612 4.83 -27.55 20.55
CA ILE A 612 3.52 -28.23 20.75
C ILE A 612 3.29 -28.52 22.23
N ILE A 613 2.11 -28.18 22.69
CA ILE A 613 1.67 -28.58 24.03
C ILE A 613 1.29 -30.07 23.99
N GLY A 614 2.24 -30.95 24.28
CA GLY A 614 2.07 -32.37 24.13
C GLY A 614 0.86 -32.99 24.84
N SER A 615 0.38 -32.36 25.92
CA SER A 615 -0.85 -32.78 26.65
C SER A 615 -2.14 -32.50 25.87
N THR A 616 -2.14 -31.58 24.90
CA THR A 616 -3.30 -31.26 24.07
C THR A 616 -3.44 -32.20 22.86
N VAL A 617 -2.41 -32.98 22.55
CA VAL A 617 -2.41 -33.86 21.38
C VAL A 617 -3.45 -34.97 21.54
N ARG A 618 -4.42 -34.98 20.61
CA ARG A 618 -5.47 -36.01 20.51
C ARG A 618 -5.19 -36.87 19.28
N SER A 619 -4.74 -38.09 19.51
CA SER A 619 -4.31 -39.02 18.49
C SER A 619 -5.27 -40.21 18.38
N TRP A 620 -6.05 -40.28 17.31
CA TRP A 620 -6.88 -41.42 17.04
C TRP A 620 -6.02 -42.68 16.80
N VAL A 621 -4.86 -42.54 16.17
CA VAL A 621 -4.02 -43.67 15.79
C VAL A 621 -3.43 -44.39 17.02
N ASP A 622 -3.05 -43.64 18.08
CA ASP A 622 -2.54 -44.20 19.33
C ASP A 622 -3.65 -44.92 20.11
N ASP A 623 -4.82 -44.30 20.19
CA ASP A 623 -5.97 -44.90 20.87
C ASP A 623 -6.50 -46.11 20.13
N PHE A 624 -6.56 -46.06 18.82
CA PHE A 624 -6.93 -47.20 18.00
C PHE A 624 -5.87 -48.31 18.06
N TYR A 625 -4.59 -47.99 18.07
CA TYR A 625 -3.52 -48.95 18.29
C TYR A 625 -3.68 -49.69 19.60
N THR A 626 -3.99 -49.02 20.67
CA THR A 626 -4.26 -49.63 21.98
C THR A 626 -5.51 -50.55 21.90
N TYR A 627 -6.59 -50.09 21.25
CA TYR A 627 -7.83 -50.88 21.06
C TYR A 627 -7.56 -52.13 20.24
N ARG A 628 -6.93 -52.03 19.04
CA ARG A 628 -6.70 -53.17 18.17
C ARG A 628 -5.72 -54.21 18.73
N THR A 629 -4.72 -53.76 19.50
CA THR A 629 -3.83 -54.70 20.19
C THR A 629 -4.53 -55.51 21.26
N GLY A 630 -5.51 -54.90 21.94
CA GLY A 630 -6.39 -55.66 22.87
C GLY A 630 -7.28 -56.67 22.18
N LEU A 631 -7.64 -56.50 20.92
CA LEU A 631 -8.41 -57.48 20.14
C LEU A 631 -7.55 -58.67 19.64
N GLY A 632 -6.26 -58.43 19.36
CA GLY A 632 -5.30 -59.45 18.96
C GLY A 632 -5.44 -60.07 17.56
N ASN A 633 -6.49 -59.72 16.79
CA ASN A 633 -6.78 -60.34 15.48
C ASN A 633 -6.94 -59.31 14.34
N VAL A 634 -6.50 -58.06 14.50
CA VAL A 634 -6.59 -57.01 13.47
C VAL A 634 -5.37 -57.10 12.55
N ASN A 635 -5.62 -57.26 11.24
CA ASN A 635 -4.62 -57.30 10.18
C ASN A 635 -5.00 -56.33 9.05
N SER A 636 -4.20 -56.18 8.02
CA SER A 636 -4.43 -55.24 6.93
C SER A 636 -5.79 -55.46 6.20
N ALA A 637 -6.28 -56.70 6.13
CA ALA A 637 -7.53 -56.99 5.45
C ALA A 637 -8.80 -56.55 6.23
N ASN A 638 -8.70 -56.52 7.57
CA ASN A 638 -9.84 -56.10 8.41
C ASN A 638 -9.58 -54.75 9.14
N TYR A 639 -8.46 -54.10 8.90
CA TYR A 639 -8.09 -52.84 9.55
C TYR A 639 -9.17 -51.74 9.38
N VAL A 640 -9.53 -51.45 8.12
CA VAL A 640 -10.51 -50.39 7.80
C VAL A 640 -11.89 -50.66 8.40
N SER A 641 -12.38 -51.90 8.30
CA SER A 641 -13.67 -52.28 8.87
C SER A 641 -13.66 -52.25 10.42
N THR A 642 -12.56 -52.68 11.05
CA THR A 642 -12.40 -52.60 12.49
C THR A 642 -12.33 -51.13 12.98
N LEU A 643 -11.55 -50.26 12.26
CA LEU A 643 -11.45 -48.83 12.53
C LEU A 643 -12.84 -48.15 12.41
N ASN A 644 -13.58 -48.45 11.33
CA ASN A 644 -14.92 -47.86 11.16
C ASN A 644 -15.89 -48.30 12.28
N THR A 645 -15.81 -49.59 12.72
CA THR A 645 -16.60 -50.07 13.86
C THR A 645 -16.21 -49.39 15.16
N TRP A 646 -14.93 -49.20 15.39
CA TRP A 646 -14.42 -48.48 16.58
C TRP A 646 -14.86 -47.01 16.58
N LEU A 647 -14.76 -46.32 15.46
CA LEU A 647 -15.22 -44.94 15.30
C LEU A 647 -16.75 -44.80 15.46
N ALA A 648 -17.54 -45.80 15.10
CA ALA A 648 -18.97 -45.80 15.38
C ALA A 648 -19.34 -46.06 16.84
N GLY A 649 -18.38 -46.45 17.70
CA GLY A 649 -18.56 -46.76 19.11
C GLY A 649 -17.55 -46.06 20.02
N ALA A 650 -16.56 -46.79 20.56
CA ALA A 650 -15.61 -46.29 21.55
C ALA A 650 -14.71 -45.14 21.06
N GLY A 651 -14.46 -45.04 19.73
CA GLY A 651 -13.69 -44.01 19.09
C GLY A 651 -14.52 -42.87 18.49
N SER A 652 -15.80 -42.73 18.84
CA SER A 652 -16.73 -41.77 18.20
C SER A 652 -16.26 -40.31 18.22
N ARG A 653 -15.47 -39.94 19.21
CA ARG A 653 -14.82 -38.60 19.29
C ARG A 653 -13.87 -38.29 18.13
N TYR A 654 -13.38 -39.29 17.42
CA TYR A 654 -12.47 -39.17 16.28
C TYR A 654 -13.18 -39.40 14.92
N LEU A 655 -14.49 -39.44 14.90
CA LEU A 655 -15.29 -39.72 13.71
C LEU A 655 -14.98 -38.78 12.54
N ASN A 656 -14.70 -37.50 12.86
CA ASN A 656 -14.38 -36.47 11.89
C ASN A 656 -12.86 -36.35 11.60
N ASP A 657 -12.04 -37.17 12.26
CA ASP A 657 -10.56 -37.11 12.09
C ASP A 657 -10.08 -38.13 11.05
N VAL A 658 -10.94 -39.04 10.61
CA VAL A 658 -10.65 -40.04 9.60
C VAL A 658 -11.66 -39.95 8.46
N VAL A 659 -11.16 -39.70 7.26
CA VAL A 659 -11.98 -39.63 6.04
C VAL A 659 -11.81 -40.90 5.23
N PHE A 660 -12.91 -41.57 4.96
CA PHE A 660 -12.94 -42.78 4.15
C PHE A 660 -13.38 -42.48 2.71
N ASP A 661 -13.09 -43.44 1.79
CA ASP A 661 -13.55 -43.42 0.40
C ASP A 661 -15.07 -43.51 0.29
N SER A 662 -15.73 -44.17 1.26
CA SER A 662 -17.19 -44.30 1.33
C SER A 662 -17.69 -44.21 2.78
N LYS A 663 -18.77 -43.45 3.00
CA LYS A 663 -19.39 -43.29 4.32
C LYS A 663 -20.16 -44.57 4.76
N THR A 664 -20.65 -45.39 3.81
CA THR A 664 -21.49 -46.56 4.09
C THR A 664 -20.72 -47.88 4.06
N SER A 665 -19.73 -48.00 3.23
CA SER A 665 -18.94 -49.22 3.03
C SER A 665 -17.47 -48.84 2.77
N PRO A 666 -16.73 -48.40 3.79
CA PRO A 666 -15.36 -47.98 3.62
C PRO A 666 -14.43 -49.13 3.25
N THR A 667 -13.61 -48.92 2.23
CA THR A 667 -12.58 -49.85 1.75
C THR A 667 -11.17 -49.31 1.93
N SER A 668 -11.01 -47.97 1.97
CA SER A 668 -9.72 -47.29 2.16
C SER A 668 -9.85 -46.00 2.98
N ILE A 669 -8.75 -45.60 3.57
CA ILE A 669 -8.62 -44.33 4.27
C ILE A 669 -8.06 -43.31 3.28
N MET A 670 -8.76 -42.20 3.10
CA MET A 670 -8.35 -41.14 2.17
C MET A 670 -7.41 -40.15 2.82
N THR A 671 -7.68 -39.78 4.06
CA THR A 671 -6.84 -38.86 4.85
C THR A 671 -7.22 -38.98 6.31
N THR A 672 -6.28 -38.61 7.18
CA THR A 672 -6.55 -38.53 8.61
C THR A 672 -5.89 -37.28 9.21
N ARG A 673 -6.36 -36.88 10.38
CA ARG A 673 -5.72 -35.79 11.15
C ARG A 673 -5.55 -36.17 12.62
N VAL A 674 -4.50 -35.58 13.22
CA VAL A 674 -4.23 -35.64 14.67
C VAL A 674 -4.15 -34.20 15.15
N HIS A 675 -4.94 -33.86 16.16
CA HIS A 675 -4.99 -32.49 16.70
C HIS A 675 -3.93 -32.24 17.76
N GLY A 676 -3.45 -31.00 17.83
CA GLY A 676 -2.62 -30.46 18.89
C GLY A 676 -2.67 -28.92 18.90
N ASN A 677 -2.20 -28.31 19.98
CA ASN A 677 -2.11 -26.87 20.08
C ASN A 677 -0.65 -26.43 20.16
N HIS A 678 -0.34 -25.35 19.50
CA HIS A 678 0.92 -24.62 19.74
C HIS A 678 0.99 -24.07 21.15
N ILE A 679 2.22 -23.88 21.64
CA ILE A 679 2.47 -22.90 22.70
C ILE A 679 2.18 -21.49 22.12
N LYS A 680 1.86 -20.54 22.97
CA LYS A 680 1.64 -19.17 22.52
C LYS A 680 2.95 -18.56 22.02
N VAL A 681 2.96 -18.08 20.78
CA VAL A 681 4.06 -17.35 20.17
C VAL A 681 3.60 -15.92 19.84
N THR A 682 4.38 -14.92 20.27
CA THR A 682 3.98 -13.51 20.17
C THR A 682 4.83 -12.71 19.18
N LYS A 683 5.92 -13.28 18.66
CA LYS A 683 6.82 -12.60 17.72
C LYS A 683 6.83 -13.28 16.38
N SER A 684 6.70 -12.53 15.31
CA SER A 684 6.71 -13.02 13.91
C SER A 684 7.88 -13.97 13.62
N LYS A 685 9.07 -13.68 14.12
CA LYS A 685 10.25 -14.56 13.96
C LYS A 685 10.10 -15.90 14.69
N GLN A 686 9.51 -15.91 15.87
CA GLN A 686 9.27 -17.13 16.64
C GLN A 686 8.18 -17.98 15.97
N SER A 687 7.15 -17.35 15.40
CA SER A 687 6.09 -18.00 14.62
C SER A 687 6.69 -18.74 13.41
N VAL A 688 7.57 -18.11 12.66
CA VAL A 688 8.29 -18.76 11.55
C VAL A 688 9.13 -19.92 12.04
N THR A 689 9.86 -19.73 13.15
CA THR A 689 10.70 -20.80 13.71
C THR A 689 9.88 -22.00 14.16
N SER A 690 8.72 -21.77 14.77
CA SER A 690 7.83 -22.87 15.22
C SER A 690 7.27 -23.68 14.05
N MET A 691 6.82 -23.02 12.98
CA MET A 691 6.36 -23.67 11.76
C MET A 691 7.48 -24.49 11.11
N ASP A 692 8.66 -23.89 10.91
CA ASP A 692 9.78 -24.54 10.23
C ASP A 692 10.36 -25.70 11.06
N SER A 693 10.42 -25.56 12.41
CA SER A 693 10.84 -26.65 13.31
C SER A 693 9.92 -27.85 13.19
N LEU A 694 8.60 -27.62 13.27
CA LEU A 694 7.63 -28.72 13.19
C LEU A 694 7.65 -29.41 11.83
N ARG A 695 7.71 -28.65 10.73
CA ARG A 695 7.88 -29.22 9.37
C ARG A 695 9.13 -30.07 9.27
N THR A 696 10.23 -29.61 9.83
CA THR A 696 11.52 -30.34 9.83
C THR A 696 11.44 -31.63 10.61
N ASP A 697 10.85 -31.61 11.81
CA ASP A 697 10.74 -32.79 12.66
C ASP A 697 9.83 -33.85 12.04
N ILE A 698 8.73 -33.45 11.40
CA ILE A 698 7.82 -34.37 10.71
C ILE A 698 8.48 -34.93 9.44
N ALA A 699 9.18 -34.12 8.67
CA ALA A 699 9.91 -34.58 7.47
C ALA A 699 11.08 -35.54 7.81
N ALA A 700 11.65 -35.44 9.02
CA ALA A 700 12.73 -36.30 9.48
C ALA A 700 12.27 -37.70 9.94
N VAL A 701 10.96 -37.94 10.03
CA VAL A 701 10.40 -39.24 10.39
C VAL A 701 10.72 -40.24 9.29
N SER A 702 11.32 -41.38 9.68
CA SER A 702 11.65 -42.46 8.74
C SER A 702 10.42 -42.99 8.01
N GLY A 703 10.47 -43.04 6.69
CA GLY A 703 9.34 -43.43 5.83
C GLY A 703 8.57 -42.26 5.22
N ASN A 704 8.69 -41.04 5.76
CA ASN A 704 8.01 -39.84 5.25
C ASN A 704 8.79 -39.10 4.13
N ASP A 705 9.51 -39.85 3.30
CA ASP A 705 10.39 -39.31 2.25
C ASP A 705 9.59 -38.55 1.16
N ASP A 706 8.34 -38.92 0.90
CA ASP A 706 7.48 -38.31 -0.10
C ASP A 706 6.54 -37.24 0.48
N GLY A 707 6.66 -36.87 1.76
CA GLY A 707 5.80 -35.91 2.44
C GLY A 707 4.34 -36.37 2.52
N GLU A 708 4.15 -37.66 2.75
CA GLU A 708 2.82 -38.25 2.90
C GLU A 708 2.14 -37.86 4.22
N ILE A 709 2.97 -37.48 5.21
CA ILE A 709 2.51 -36.90 6.48
C ILE A 709 3.05 -35.46 6.57
N PHE A 710 2.17 -34.53 6.88
CA PHE A 710 2.52 -33.12 7.01
C PHE A 710 1.72 -32.47 8.15
N ALA A 711 2.32 -31.47 8.77
CA ALA A 711 1.63 -30.61 9.74
C ALA A 711 1.11 -29.35 9.05
N TYR A 712 -0.06 -28.89 9.48
CA TYR A 712 -0.67 -27.65 9.00
C TYR A 712 -1.48 -27.01 10.13
N GLY A 713 -1.37 -25.69 10.23
CA GLY A 713 -2.21 -24.81 11.06
C GLY A 713 -2.67 -23.60 10.26
N ARG A 714 -3.86 -23.07 10.51
CA ARG A 714 -4.42 -21.94 9.77
C ARG A 714 -3.51 -20.70 9.86
N SER A 715 -2.95 -20.41 11.03
CA SER A 715 -2.02 -19.31 11.26
C SER A 715 -0.72 -19.42 10.45
N TRP A 716 -0.39 -20.61 9.91
CA TRP A 716 0.80 -20.81 9.08
C TRP A 716 0.72 -20.04 7.75
N LEU A 717 -0.48 -19.70 7.30
CA LEU A 717 -0.65 -18.80 6.15
C LEU A 717 -0.02 -17.43 6.45
N ASP A 718 -0.23 -16.89 7.65
CA ASP A 718 0.37 -15.63 8.08
C ASP A 718 1.88 -15.79 8.35
N TYR A 719 2.31 -16.95 8.89
CA TYR A 719 3.73 -17.23 9.13
C TYR A 719 4.54 -17.30 7.82
N GLU A 720 3.96 -17.74 6.72
CA GLU A 720 4.59 -17.67 5.39
C GLU A 720 4.78 -16.23 4.92
N GLN A 721 3.87 -15.33 5.24
CA GLN A 721 4.06 -13.89 5.00
C GLN A 721 5.25 -13.37 5.80
N TYR A 722 5.33 -13.68 7.10
CA TYR A 722 6.43 -13.25 7.96
C TYR A 722 7.79 -13.78 7.47
N LYS A 723 7.81 -15.00 6.94
CA LYS A 723 9.00 -15.64 6.38
C LYS A 723 9.51 -14.96 5.09
N THR A 724 8.60 -14.47 4.26
CA THR A 724 8.95 -13.95 2.93
C THR A 724 9.25 -12.46 2.90
N ILE A 725 8.70 -11.68 3.84
CA ILE A 725 8.72 -10.22 3.79
C ILE A 725 10.14 -9.63 3.80
N ASP A 726 11.05 -10.18 4.58
CA ASP A 726 12.46 -9.74 4.66
C ASP A 726 13.17 -9.85 3.31
N SER A 727 13.08 -11.03 2.70
CA SER A 727 13.73 -11.30 1.43
C SER A 727 13.14 -10.49 0.28
N GLU A 728 11.82 -10.31 0.29
CA GLU A 728 11.11 -9.47 -0.69
C GLU A 728 11.45 -7.99 -0.53
N ALA A 729 11.50 -7.48 0.69
CA ALA A 729 11.90 -6.11 0.95
C ALA A 729 13.30 -5.82 0.39
N ILE A 730 14.29 -6.65 0.76
CA ILE A 730 15.67 -6.49 0.29
C ILE A 730 15.74 -6.59 -1.24
N ARG A 731 15.06 -7.57 -1.85
CA ARG A 731 15.04 -7.75 -3.30
C ARG A 731 14.43 -6.55 -4.01
N ASN A 732 13.21 -6.14 -3.62
CA ASN A 732 12.47 -5.08 -4.28
C ASN A 732 13.20 -3.74 -4.16
N ILE A 733 13.74 -3.41 -3.00
CA ILE A 733 14.50 -2.18 -2.76
C ILE A 733 15.79 -2.19 -3.60
N SER A 734 16.54 -3.30 -3.60
CA SER A 734 17.81 -3.39 -4.34
C SER A 734 17.61 -3.28 -5.85
N VAL A 735 16.59 -3.96 -6.39
CA VAL A 735 16.27 -3.91 -7.82
C VAL A 735 15.75 -2.53 -8.21
N THR A 736 14.91 -1.90 -7.39
CA THR A 736 14.40 -0.54 -7.64
C THR A 736 15.53 0.48 -7.62
N LEU A 737 16.44 0.42 -6.65
CA LEU A 737 17.60 1.31 -6.58
C LEU A 737 18.52 1.16 -7.79
N ALA A 738 18.75 -0.07 -8.24
CA ALA A 738 19.52 -0.35 -9.45
C ALA A 738 18.83 0.18 -10.71
N ALA A 739 17.52 0.01 -10.84
CA ALA A 739 16.73 0.53 -11.95
C ALA A 739 16.73 2.06 -11.99
N CYS A 740 16.55 2.73 -10.84
CA CYS A 740 16.66 4.19 -10.73
C CYS A 740 18.05 4.66 -11.18
N LEU A 741 19.13 3.99 -10.77
CA LEU A 741 20.50 4.33 -11.21
C LEU A 741 20.62 4.22 -12.74
N VAL A 742 20.08 3.18 -13.35
CA VAL A 742 20.10 3.00 -14.81
C VAL A 742 19.34 4.12 -15.51
N ILE A 743 18.12 4.44 -15.05
CA ILE A 743 17.29 5.49 -15.65
C ILE A 743 17.96 6.86 -15.52
N ILE A 744 18.46 7.20 -14.33
CA ILE A 744 19.18 8.44 -14.06
C ILE A 744 20.42 8.53 -14.97
N THR A 745 21.15 7.43 -15.12
CA THR A 745 22.35 7.37 -16.00
C THR A 745 22.01 7.63 -17.47
N ILE A 746 20.91 7.03 -17.96
CA ILE A 746 20.47 7.21 -19.34
C ILE A 746 19.99 8.64 -19.62
N LEU A 747 19.28 9.25 -18.66
CA LEU A 747 18.60 10.53 -18.88
C LEU A 747 19.44 11.76 -18.46
N ILE A 748 20.30 11.65 -17.47
CA ILE A 748 21.21 12.72 -17.05
C ILE A 748 22.56 12.63 -17.76
N VAL A 749 23.09 11.42 -17.99
CA VAL A 749 24.29 11.06 -18.78
C VAL A 749 25.62 11.61 -18.21
N ASP A 750 25.65 12.66 -17.40
CA ASP A 750 26.90 13.18 -16.79
C ASP A 750 27.30 12.34 -15.56
N PRO A 751 28.45 11.61 -15.59
CA PRO A 751 28.79 10.65 -14.52
C PRO A 751 28.93 11.29 -13.13
N LYS A 752 29.39 12.54 -13.08
CA LYS A 752 29.57 13.26 -11.80
C LYS A 752 28.22 13.61 -11.18
N THR A 753 27.29 14.06 -12.01
CA THR A 753 25.92 14.38 -11.56
C THR A 753 25.16 13.12 -11.22
N VAL A 754 25.27 12.05 -12.02
CA VAL A 754 24.69 10.74 -11.72
C VAL A 754 25.17 10.23 -10.37
N PHE A 755 26.48 10.26 -10.12
CA PHE A 755 27.06 9.87 -8.82
C PHE A 755 26.51 10.72 -7.68
N ALA A 756 26.42 12.04 -7.85
CA ALA A 756 25.94 12.96 -6.80
C ALA A 756 24.46 12.70 -6.48
N VAL A 757 23.60 12.52 -7.49
CA VAL A 757 22.18 12.24 -7.33
C VAL A 757 21.98 10.87 -6.68
N PHE A 758 22.71 9.85 -7.13
CA PHE A 758 22.62 8.50 -6.57
C PHE A 758 23.09 8.44 -5.10
N LEU A 759 24.19 9.14 -4.77
CA LEU A 759 24.65 9.25 -3.38
C LEU A 759 23.61 9.94 -2.49
N ALA A 760 23.01 11.03 -2.95
CA ALA A 760 21.96 11.72 -2.21
C ALA A 760 20.75 10.78 -2.01
N LEU A 761 20.34 10.04 -3.05
CA LEU A 761 19.25 9.06 -2.99
C LEU A 761 19.53 7.94 -1.99
N ALA A 762 20.74 7.37 -2.02
CA ALA A 762 21.14 6.32 -1.08
C ALA A 762 21.15 6.82 0.37
N MET A 763 21.62 8.06 0.61
CA MET A 763 21.59 8.68 1.94
C MET A 763 20.15 8.92 2.40
N ILE A 764 19.27 9.47 1.54
CA ILE A 764 17.85 9.69 1.84
C ILE A 764 17.21 8.35 2.25
N PHE A 765 17.41 7.29 1.46
CA PHE A 765 16.82 5.99 1.71
C PHE A 765 17.28 5.39 3.06
N VAL A 766 18.59 5.37 3.32
CA VAL A 766 19.14 4.91 4.62
C VAL A 766 18.55 5.70 5.77
N ASN A 767 18.41 7.02 5.60
CA ASN A 767 17.81 7.88 6.62
C ASN A 767 16.32 7.56 6.82
N ILE A 768 15.54 7.34 5.75
CA ILE A 768 14.12 6.97 5.88
C ILE A 768 13.99 5.70 6.72
N VAL A 769 14.68 4.62 6.32
CA VAL A 769 14.64 3.34 7.05
C VAL A 769 15.10 3.49 8.50
N GLY A 770 16.19 4.19 8.74
CA GLY A 770 16.70 4.36 10.10
C GLY A 770 15.81 5.22 10.99
N TYR A 771 15.22 6.30 10.45
CA TYR A 771 14.32 7.16 11.20
C TYR A 771 12.92 6.56 11.40
N MET A 772 12.51 5.60 10.57
CA MET A 772 11.32 4.78 10.82
C MET A 772 11.41 4.08 12.19
N HIS A 773 12.56 3.47 12.50
CA HIS A 773 12.80 2.85 13.82
C HIS A 773 12.60 3.85 14.97
N PHE A 774 13.19 5.06 14.88
CA PHE A 774 13.05 6.07 15.93
C PHE A 774 11.62 6.62 16.03
N TRP A 775 10.80 6.45 15.01
CA TRP A 775 9.38 6.84 15.01
C TRP A 775 8.42 5.68 15.33
N GLY A 776 8.96 4.54 15.76
CA GLY A 776 8.18 3.38 16.19
C GLY A 776 7.49 2.64 15.04
N LEU A 777 8.13 2.61 13.85
CA LEU A 777 7.70 1.79 12.72
C LEU A 777 8.58 0.55 12.62
N THR A 778 7.98 -0.56 12.23
CA THR A 778 8.63 -1.84 11.95
C THR A 778 8.61 -2.15 10.45
N ILE A 779 9.34 -3.17 10.02
CA ILE A 779 9.22 -3.68 8.65
C ILE A 779 8.03 -4.63 8.60
N ASP A 780 7.00 -4.23 7.89
CA ASP A 780 5.80 -4.98 7.57
C ASP A 780 5.41 -4.83 6.10
N SER A 781 4.31 -5.42 5.67
CA SER A 781 3.86 -5.37 4.27
C SER A 781 3.54 -3.95 3.80
N VAL A 782 2.98 -3.10 4.67
CA VAL A 782 2.64 -1.70 4.33
C VAL A 782 3.89 -0.85 4.25
N THR A 783 4.80 -0.98 5.22
CA THR A 783 6.06 -0.22 5.25
C THR A 783 6.97 -0.55 4.09
N VAL A 784 6.99 -1.81 3.62
CA VAL A 784 7.76 -2.22 2.42
C VAL A 784 7.23 -1.55 1.15
N ILE A 785 5.89 -1.50 0.97
CA ILE A 785 5.28 -0.75 -0.14
C ILE A 785 5.75 0.71 -0.10
N MET A 786 5.66 1.31 1.07
CA MET A 786 6.00 2.70 1.26
C MET A 786 7.48 3.00 1.02
N LEU A 787 8.37 2.07 1.32
CA LEU A 787 9.80 2.22 1.02
C LEU A 787 10.07 2.24 -0.49
N VAL A 788 9.34 1.43 -1.27
CA VAL A 788 9.43 1.46 -2.75
C VAL A 788 8.91 2.80 -3.29
N ILE A 789 7.78 3.30 -2.75
CA ILE A 789 7.21 4.62 -3.09
C ILE A 789 8.19 5.74 -2.73
N ALA A 790 8.71 5.72 -1.51
CA ALA A 790 9.63 6.73 -1.03
C ALA A 790 10.92 6.79 -1.85
N LEU A 791 11.37 5.64 -2.39
CA LEU A 791 12.54 5.59 -3.25
C LEU A 791 12.28 6.30 -4.59
N GLY A 792 11.10 6.10 -5.21
CA GLY A 792 10.68 6.82 -6.41
C GLY A 792 10.63 8.33 -6.16
N LEU A 793 9.82 8.77 -5.18
CA LEU A 793 9.67 10.18 -4.82
C LEU A 793 10.98 10.88 -4.41
N ALA A 794 11.91 10.17 -3.77
CA ALA A 794 13.20 10.76 -3.39
C ALA A 794 14.06 11.11 -4.60
N VAL A 795 13.89 10.41 -5.73
CA VAL A 795 14.55 10.72 -7.00
C VAL A 795 14.14 12.10 -7.50
N ASP A 796 12.84 12.46 -7.38
CA ASP A 796 12.27 13.69 -7.94
C ASP A 796 12.98 14.93 -7.41
N TYR A 797 13.15 15.03 -6.09
CA TYR A 797 13.83 16.17 -5.45
C TYR A 797 15.28 16.32 -5.91
N SER A 798 15.95 15.20 -6.19
CA SER A 798 17.38 15.18 -6.57
C SER A 798 17.56 15.30 -8.08
N ALA A 799 16.78 14.63 -8.90
CA ALA A 799 16.91 14.60 -10.35
C ALA A 799 16.63 15.95 -10.99
N HIS A 800 15.58 16.67 -10.56
CA HIS A 800 15.25 18.00 -11.04
C HIS A 800 16.38 19.00 -10.79
N ILE A 801 16.95 18.99 -9.59
CA ILE A 801 18.07 19.90 -9.23
C ILE A 801 19.34 19.50 -9.97
N GLY A 802 19.65 18.20 -10.07
CA GLY A 802 20.82 17.69 -10.80
C GLY A 802 20.80 18.09 -12.27
N ARG A 803 19.66 17.91 -12.93
CA ARG A 803 19.45 18.31 -14.32
C ARG A 803 19.52 19.82 -14.51
N ALA A 804 18.78 20.58 -13.70
CA ALA A 804 18.78 22.04 -13.80
C ALA A 804 20.18 22.63 -13.59
N TYR A 805 21.01 22.01 -12.71
CA TYR A 805 22.39 22.43 -12.51
C TYR A 805 23.25 22.26 -13.78
N LEU A 806 23.02 21.22 -14.58
CA LEU A 806 23.73 21.00 -15.85
C LEU A 806 23.27 21.97 -16.96
N GLU A 807 22.05 22.48 -16.90
CA GLU A 807 21.51 23.47 -17.84
C GLU A 807 22.07 24.88 -17.61
N LYS A 808 22.57 25.19 -16.40
CA LYS A 808 23.05 26.53 -16.04
C LYS A 808 24.53 26.70 -16.37
N ARG A 809 24.88 27.91 -16.89
CA ARG A 809 26.26 28.33 -17.17
C ARG A 809 26.80 29.23 -16.07
N GLY A 810 28.11 29.34 -15.99
CA GLY A 810 28.84 30.16 -15.04
C GLY A 810 29.75 29.34 -14.14
N THR A 811 30.27 29.98 -13.11
CA THR A 811 31.10 29.32 -12.10
C THR A 811 30.26 28.30 -11.31
N PRO A 812 30.83 27.21 -10.76
CA PRO A 812 30.10 26.24 -10.00
C PRO A 812 29.20 26.83 -8.90
N ASP A 813 29.67 27.91 -8.25
CA ASP A 813 28.95 28.60 -7.19
C ASP A 813 27.82 29.51 -7.70
N GLU A 814 27.96 30.12 -8.88
CA GLU A 814 26.88 30.87 -9.53
C GLU A 814 25.77 29.93 -10.00
N ARG A 815 26.15 28.75 -10.48
CA ARG A 815 25.20 27.71 -10.93
C ARG A 815 24.30 27.27 -9.79
N ILE A 816 24.80 27.11 -8.53
CA ILE A 816 23.94 26.82 -7.37
C ILE A 816 22.82 27.85 -7.26
N VAL A 817 23.18 29.16 -7.27
CA VAL A 817 22.20 30.23 -7.08
C VAL A 817 21.14 30.20 -8.19
N ARG A 818 21.56 30.10 -9.45
CA ARG A 818 20.67 30.12 -10.59
C ARG A 818 19.76 28.86 -10.62
N THR A 819 20.31 27.70 -10.27
CA THR A 819 19.53 26.46 -10.18
C THR A 819 18.45 26.54 -9.12
N LEU A 820 18.79 27.03 -7.92
CA LEU A 820 17.81 27.16 -6.84
C LEU A 820 16.77 28.25 -7.13
N GLU A 821 17.17 29.38 -7.75
CA GLU A 821 16.21 30.41 -8.16
C GLU A 821 15.19 29.92 -9.17
N ASP A 822 15.61 29.09 -10.13
CA ASP A 822 14.74 28.64 -11.22
C ASP A 822 13.99 27.35 -10.87
N MET A 823 14.69 26.28 -10.49
CA MET A 823 14.09 24.98 -10.25
C MET A 823 13.76 24.73 -8.78
N GLY A 824 14.53 25.32 -7.84
CA GLY A 824 14.30 25.12 -6.41
C GLY A 824 12.91 25.56 -5.94
N VAL A 825 12.32 26.57 -6.60
CA VAL A 825 10.95 27.02 -6.32
C VAL A 825 9.92 25.96 -6.72
N ALA A 826 10.06 25.32 -7.88
CA ALA A 826 9.16 24.26 -8.32
C ALA A 826 9.25 23.05 -7.39
N VAL A 827 10.47 22.59 -7.09
CA VAL A 827 10.72 21.49 -6.15
C VAL A 827 10.15 21.75 -4.75
N TRP A 828 10.32 22.97 -4.23
CA TRP A 828 9.72 23.35 -2.95
C TRP A 828 8.19 23.33 -2.97
N ASN A 829 7.58 23.90 -4.03
CA ASN A 829 6.14 23.95 -4.13
C ASN A 829 5.53 22.57 -4.32
N GLY A 830 6.16 21.70 -5.11
CA GLY A 830 5.75 20.32 -5.29
C GLY A 830 5.82 19.55 -3.97
N ALA A 831 6.94 19.63 -3.28
CA ALA A 831 7.09 18.97 -1.98
C ALA A 831 6.08 19.47 -0.94
N LEU A 832 5.80 20.80 -0.90
CA LEU A 832 4.83 21.34 0.05
C LEU A 832 3.40 20.95 -0.32
N SER A 833 3.06 20.83 -1.62
CA SER A 833 1.74 20.31 -2.05
C SER A 833 1.57 18.84 -1.66
N THR A 834 2.60 18.01 -1.85
CA THR A 834 2.61 16.61 -1.41
C THR A 834 2.51 16.52 0.12
N PHE A 835 3.22 17.37 0.86
CA PHE A 835 3.09 17.45 2.31
C PHE A 835 1.66 17.79 2.76
N MET A 836 0.98 18.73 2.08
CA MET A 836 -0.41 19.07 2.36
C MET A 836 -1.38 17.92 2.04
N ALA A 837 -1.07 17.11 1.03
CA ALA A 837 -1.85 15.91 0.73
C ALA A 837 -1.80 14.90 1.87
N VAL A 838 -0.63 14.71 2.47
CA VAL A 838 -0.40 13.60 3.41
C VAL A 838 -0.54 14.00 4.89
N ILE A 839 -0.42 15.30 5.24
CA ILE A 839 -0.47 15.74 6.64
C ILE A 839 -1.80 15.38 7.32
N ILE A 840 -2.87 15.35 6.57
CA ILE A 840 -4.22 15.02 7.07
C ILE A 840 -4.29 13.55 7.48
N LEU A 841 -3.52 12.67 6.82
CA LEU A 841 -3.44 11.26 7.17
C LEU A 841 -2.82 11.03 8.55
N GLY A 842 -2.05 11.99 9.07
CA GLY A 842 -1.51 11.97 10.44
C GLY A 842 -2.57 12.00 11.54
N SER A 843 -3.83 12.33 11.20
CA SER A 843 -4.99 12.28 12.11
C SER A 843 -5.85 11.01 11.93
N SER A 844 -5.39 10.07 11.12
CA SER A 844 -6.11 8.81 10.88
C SER A 844 -6.00 7.85 12.07
N SER A 845 -7.06 7.10 12.32
CA SER A 845 -7.03 5.94 13.21
C SER A 845 -6.55 4.67 12.50
N SER A 846 -6.50 4.67 11.16
CA SER A 846 -6.00 3.54 10.38
C SER A 846 -4.47 3.48 10.45
N TYR A 847 -3.93 2.33 10.85
CA TYR A 847 -2.49 2.05 10.83
C TYR A 847 -1.86 2.30 9.46
N VAL A 848 -2.54 1.88 8.39
CA VAL A 848 -2.09 2.05 7.01
C VAL A 848 -1.87 3.54 6.69
N PHE A 849 -2.87 4.39 6.94
CA PHE A 849 -2.76 5.81 6.65
C PHE A 849 -1.76 6.54 7.55
N LEU A 850 -1.68 6.15 8.83
CA LEU A 850 -0.69 6.72 9.74
C LEU A 850 0.75 6.36 9.33
N THR A 851 0.97 5.12 8.91
CA THR A 851 2.26 4.64 8.38
C THR A 851 2.62 5.37 7.08
N PHE A 852 1.66 5.55 6.17
CA PHE A 852 1.82 6.39 4.98
C PHE A 852 2.26 7.81 5.33
N PHE A 853 1.55 8.44 6.26
CA PHE A 853 1.93 9.79 6.71
C PHE A 853 3.37 9.82 7.24
N LYS A 854 3.72 8.95 8.17
CA LYS A 854 5.05 8.94 8.79
C LYS A 854 6.17 8.76 7.77
N GLN A 855 6.04 7.80 6.86
CA GLN A 855 7.08 7.52 5.86
C GLN A 855 7.16 8.61 4.78
N LEU A 856 6.02 9.11 4.27
CA LEU A 856 6.03 10.20 3.30
C LEU A 856 6.52 11.50 3.92
N PHE A 857 6.20 11.77 5.18
CA PHE A 857 6.77 12.91 5.91
C PHE A 857 8.31 12.84 5.95
N LEU A 858 8.87 11.67 6.29
CA LEU A 858 10.32 11.45 6.26
C LEU A 858 10.88 11.62 4.84
N CYS A 859 10.23 11.03 3.84
CA CYS A 859 10.64 11.13 2.44
C CYS A 859 10.69 12.59 1.97
N ILE A 860 9.61 13.35 2.19
CA ILE A 860 9.51 14.77 1.76
C ILE A 860 10.56 15.63 2.49
N THR A 861 10.65 15.51 3.81
CA THR A 861 11.56 16.37 4.60
C THR A 861 13.04 16.06 4.31
N LEU A 862 13.41 14.79 4.27
CA LEU A 862 14.76 14.36 3.95
C LEU A 862 15.09 14.59 2.47
N GLY A 863 14.14 14.32 1.56
CA GLY A 863 14.28 14.57 0.13
C GLY A 863 14.52 16.03 -0.18
N LEU A 864 13.71 16.94 0.38
CA LEU A 864 13.92 18.40 0.26
C LEU A 864 15.27 18.83 0.81
N ALA A 865 15.62 18.39 2.01
CA ALA A 865 16.88 18.77 2.63
C ALA A 865 18.10 18.32 1.79
N HIS A 866 18.09 17.09 1.32
CA HIS A 866 19.17 16.58 0.46
C HIS A 866 19.14 17.22 -0.93
N GLY A 867 17.99 17.38 -1.55
CA GLY A 867 17.84 17.95 -2.90
C GLY A 867 18.18 19.42 -2.97
N LEU A 868 17.74 20.25 -2.03
CA LEU A 868 17.92 21.71 -2.05
C LEU A 868 19.17 22.20 -1.32
N ILE A 869 19.74 21.41 -0.40
CA ILE A 869 20.90 21.85 0.41
C ILE A 869 22.13 20.98 0.12
N PHE A 870 22.03 19.67 0.32
CA PHE A 870 23.19 18.77 0.19
C PHE A 870 23.65 18.62 -1.26
N LEU A 871 22.76 18.30 -2.18
CA LEU A 871 23.08 18.02 -3.58
C LEU A 871 23.70 19.23 -4.31
N PRO A 872 23.18 20.48 -4.20
CA PRO A 872 23.84 21.63 -4.81
C PRO A 872 25.27 21.85 -4.30
N VAL A 873 25.52 21.65 -3.01
CA VAL A 873 26.86 21.72 -2.42
C VAL A 873 27.77 20.65 -3.03
N LEU A 874 27.32 19.42 -3.10
CA LEU A 874 28.08 18.30 -3.66
C LEU A 874 28.40 18.55 -5.14
N LEU A 875 27.41 18.99 -5.96
CA LEU A 875 27.60 19.32 -7.36
C LEU A 875 28.63 20.47 -7.55
N SER A 876 28.63 21.47 -6.68
CA SER A 876 29.61 22.54 -6.76
C SER A 876 31.04 22.07 -6.49
N LEU A 877 31.22 21.02 -5.70
CA LEU A 877 32.54 20.43 -5.39
C LEU A 877 32.99 19.50 -6.52
N LEU A 878 32.11 18.70 -7.09
CA LEU A 878 32.39 17.76 -8.19
C LEU A 878 32.58 18.48 -9.54
N LYS A 879 32.03 19.68 -9.69
CA LYS A 879 32.17 20.55 -10.88
C LYS A 879 31.83 19.80 -12.18
N PRO A 880 30.61 19.28 -12.36
CA PRO A 880 30.18 18.69 -13.63
C PRO A 880 30.13 19.74 -14.73
N ALA A 881 30.41 19.35 -15.98
CA ALA A 881 30.33 20.26 -17.11
C ALA A 881 28.88 20.61 -17.47
N PRO A 882 28.55 21.84 -17.82
CA PRO A 882 27.19 22.18 -18.29
C PRO A 882 26.89 21.52 -19.63
N TYR A 883 25.60 21.29 -19.90
CA TYR A 883 25.18 20.86 -21.23
C TYR A 883 25.53 21.90 -22.28
N ALA A 884 25.85 21.44 -23.51
CA ALA A 884 25.96 22.34 -24.63
C ALA A 884 24.58 22.82 -25.08
N GLU A 885 24.48 24.10 -25.47
CA GLU A 885 23.25 24.61 -26.06
C GLU A 885 22.87 23.82 -27.29
N ALA A 886 21.66 23.26 -27.33
CA ALA A 886 20.97 23.01 -28.58
C ALA A 886 20.48 24.37 -29.08
N ARG A 887 21.16 24.93 -30.06
CA ARG A 887 20.71 26.11 -30.79
C ARG A 887 19.51 25.80 -31.67
#